data_1019165f8fa646fe4adfe97c3cbcc170
#
_entry.id   1019165f8fa646fe4adfe97c3cbcc170
#
_cell.length_a   1.000
_cell.length_b   1.000
_cell.length_c   1.000
_cell.angle_alpha   90.00
_cell.angle_beta   90.00
_cell.angle_gamma   90.00
#
_symmetry.space_group_name_H-M   'P 1'
#
loop_
_entity.id
_entity.type
_entity.pdbx_description
1 polymer ?
#
loop_
_entity_poly.entity_id
_entity_poly.type
_entity_poly.pdbx_seq_one_letter_code
_entity_poly.pdbx_strand_id
1 'polypeptide(L)'
;MSQLYEKSLLKLELDQVLLQLSQCAGSQGGREACLELHPTSDFEEVKLLLQQTSAAADLSSRKGNPVFSDLTDMSAALDRTARGGALQPAELLRIANILRCARTVKGYVAEDEKNTVLDSQFHSLTPNKYLEDRIFGAVLSEEEIADTASSTLADIRRHMRIQSGKIRDSLQKVISSPAYSKFLREPIITIRQGRYVVPVKSECRNDIPGLVHDVSATGSTFFIEPISAVNANNALRELELKEKKEIERILAELSAEVSAYRDPIALDYSILVQLDVIFAKAKLAYRMRAWEPLVNDTGRIDLRKARHPLIDPKTVVPISVRLGTDFDSMIITGPNTGGKTVTLKTIGLLTLMAECGLHVPAGEGSQLSTFDAILADIGDEQSIAQSLSTFSSHMRTIVDVVSECDDRTLVLFDELGAGTDPAEGAALATSIIEFCRKMGSRVVATTHYAELKLYAMRTNGVMNASCEFDVETLRPTYKLLIGIPGKSNAFAISRKLGLSEDILKEADALVDKSDKDFEDVLSQLEQQRQQMEAARQEAERLRQETLKIKKQSEEFNEQLRREKEKAMEAARREARQIIEEARAAANLAADEIKSMRKQLQEEANVVGMNQRQSELRRTLNEVEDKLRTSEPLKERRKPTRGILVGDTVELLKLGTKASVVAVNKDGTYQLQAGILKLTAKEDEIYLLEQDNPYRAKGAHPKHSGREMKLSAMPSEVDLRGMDSVEAIGVLERYLDEAMRSNLKQVRIIHGKGTGTLRAAVQQALRKNKYIKKFRLGVYGEGEDGVTIADFE
;
A
#
# COMPACT_ATOMS: atom_id res chain seq x y z
N MET A 1 8.59 -30.88 -9.96
CA MET A 1 7.14 -30.70 -9.65
C MET A 1 6.37 -31.92 -10.11
N SER A 2 5.34 -32.36 -9.37
CA SER A 2 4.47 -33.45 -9.83
C SER A 2 3.55 -32.98 -10.97
N GLN A 3 3.08 -33.93 -11.78
CA GLN A 3 2.11 -33.60 -12.86
C GLN A 3 0.80 -33.04 -12.30
N LEU A 4 0.42 -33.44 -11.09
CA LEU A 4 -0.77 -32.93 -10.40
C LEU A 4 -0.56 -31.46 -9.98
N TYR A 5 0.62 -31.12 -9.47
CA TYR A 5 0.94 -29.75 -9.09
C TYR A 5 0.91 -28.80 -10.30
N GLU A 6 1.52 -29.20 -11.43
CA GLU A 6 1.46 -28.41 -12.67
C GLU A 6 0.02 -28.17 -13.15
N LYS A 7 -0.85 -29.18 -13.09
CA LYS A 7 -2.29 -29.01 -13.37
C LYS A 7 -2.96 -28.03 -12.40
N SER A 8 -2.57 -28.08 -11.13
CA SER A 8 -3.12 -27.16 -10.13
C SER A 8 -2.71 -25.71 -10.38
N LEU A 9 -1.50 -25.43 -10.86
CA LEU A 9 -1.07 -24.08 -11.25
C LEU A 9 -2.00 -23.50 -12.35
N LEU A 10 -2.35 -24.32 -13.35
CA LEU A 10 -3.25 -23.90 -14.42
C LEU A 10 -4.70 -23.71 -13.92
N LYS A 11 -5.21 -24.63 -13.07
CA LYS A 11 -6.55 -24.51 -12.48
C LYS A 11 -6.69 -23.25 -11.60
N LEU A 12 -5.60 -22.83 -10.96
CA LEU A 12 -5.50 -21.61 -10.15
C LEU A 12 -5.21 -20.35 -10.99
N GLU A 13 -5.02 -20.49 -12.32
CA GLU A 13 -4.83 -19.39 -13.27
C GLU A 13 -3.54 -18.56 -13.01
N LEU A 14 -2.46 -19.21 -12.51
CA LEU A 14 -1.17 -18.55 -12.34
C LEU A 14 -0.63 -18.06 -13.69
N ASP A 15 -0.81 -18.83 -14.76
CA ASP A 15 -0.43 -18.49 -16.13
C ASP A 15 -1.00 -17.15 -16.58
N GLN A 16 -2.23 -16.81 -16.19
CA GLN A 16 -2.87 -15.54 -16.51
C GLN A 16 -2.22 -14.37 -15.75
N VAL A 17 -1.79 -14.60 -14.52
CA VAL A 17 -1.04 -13.58 -13.75
C VAL A 17 0.35 -13.39 -14.36
N LEU A 18 1.04 -14.47 -14.75
CA LEU A 18 2.34 -14.39 -15.42
C LEU A 18 2.24 -13.71 -16.79
N LEU A 19 1.13 -13.91 -17.51
CA LEU A 19 0.84 -13.16 -18.73
C LEU A 19 0.69 -11.65 -18.47
N GLN A 20 0.00 -11.26 -17.40
CA GLN A 20 -0.08 -9.85 -17.00
C GLN A 20 1.29 -9.29 -16.56
N LEU A 21 2.11 -10.12 -15.92
CA LEU A 21 3.47 -9.77 -15.53
C LEU A 21 4.36 -9.53 -16.75
N SER A 22 4.31 -10.44 -17.74
CA SER A 22 5.09 -10.32 -18.97
C SER A 22 4.81 -9.02 -19.74
N GLN A 23 3.56 -8.52 -19.69
CA GLN A 23 3.19 -7.22 -20.27
C GLN A 23 3.80 -6.03 -19.50
N CYS A 24 4.30 -6.24 -18.28
CA CYS A 24 4.98 -5.21 -17.50
C CYS A 24 6.48 -5.14 -17.80
N ALA A 25 7.08 -6.22 -18.31
CA ALA A 25 8.49 -6.27 -18.68
C ALA A 25 8.81 -5.38 -19.89
N GLY A 26 9.97 -4.75 -19.87
CA GLY A 26 10.42 -3.82 -20.89
C GLY A 26 11.03 -4.51 -22.11
N SER A 27 11.66 -5.66 -21.93
CA SER A 27 12.42 -6.40 -22.94
C SER A 27 11.73 -7.70 -23.37
N GLN A 28 12.15 -8.23 -24.51
CA GLN A 28 11.68 -9.54 -24.97
C GLN A 28 12.16 -10.64 -24.02
N GLY A 29 13.46 -10.66 -23.66
CA GLY A 29 13.98 -11.65 -22.72
C GLY A 29 13.31 -11.59 -21.34
N GLY A 30 12.99 -10.37 -20.84
CA GLY A 30 12.23 -10.20 -19.61
C GLY A 30 10.80 -10.73 -19.71
N ARG A 31 10.13 -10.58 -20.85
CA ARG A 31 8.78 -11.15 -21.07
C ARG A 31 8.77 -12.66 -21.07
N GLU A 32 9.72 -13.26 -21.75
CA GLU A 32 9.90 -14.72 -21.81
C GLU A 32 10.21 -15.26 -20.40
N ALA A 33 11.15 -14.66 -19.69
CA ALA A 33 11.48 -15.03 -18.32
C ALA A 33 10.32 -14.85 -17.33
N CYS A 34 9.44 -13.86 -17.53
CA CYS A 34 8.23 -13.71 -16.72
C CYS A 34 7.25 -14.89 -16.90
N LEU A 35 7.13 -15.43 -18.11
CA LEU A 35 6.24 -16.57 -18.41
C LEU A 35 6.79 -17.90 -17.89
N GLU A 36 8.10 -17.98 -17.72
CA GLU A 36 8.82 -19.17 -17.21
C GLU A 36 8.99 -19.16 -15.69
N LEU A 37 8.42 -18.19 -14.97
CA LEU A 37 8.48 -18.17 -13.53
C LEU A 37 7.72 -19.34 -12.91
N HIS A 38 8.39 -20.01 -11.97
CA HIS A 38 7.79 -21.08 -11.16
C HIS A 38 7.78 -20.69 -9.68
N PRO A 39 6.75 -21.11 -8.93
CA PRO A 39 6.74 -20.94 -7.49
C PRO A 39 7.84 -21.77 -6.84
N THR A 40 8.46 -21.23 -5.80
CA THR A 40 9.46 -21.94 -4.96
C THR A 40 8.91 -22.09 -3.54
N SER A 41 9.17 -23.24 -2.92
CA SER A 41 8.78 -23.53 -1.54
C SER A 41 9.86 -23.14 -0.52
N ASP A 42 11.04 -22.74 -0.98
CA ASP A 42 12.14 -22.30 -0.09
C ASP A 42 11.79 -20.96 0.55
N PHE A 43 11.59 -20.96 1.86
CA PHE A 43 11.19 -19.80 2.64
C PHE A 43 12.17 -18.61 2.50
N GLU A 44 13.48 -18.89 2.57
CA GLU A 44 14.48 -17.81 2.48
C GLU A 44 14.56 -17.25 1.05
N GLU A 45 14.42 -18.10 0.02
CA GLU A 45 14.35 -17.67 -1.37
C GLU A 45 13.10 -16.80 -1.63
N VAL A 46 11.91 -17.23 -1.21
CA VAL A 46 10.67 -16.46 -1.35
C VAL A 46 10.80 -15.10 -0.68
N LYS A 47 11.34 -15.05 0.53
CA LYS A 47 11.57 -13.82 1.28
C LYS A 47 12.52 -12.88 0.53
N LEU A 48 13.61 -13.41 -0.05
CA LEU A 48 14.53 -12.61 -0.85
C LEU A 48 13.86 -12.06 -2.11
N LEU A 49 13.09 -12.89 -2.82
CA LEU A 49 12.36 -12.48 -4.04
C LEU A 49 11.34 -11.37 -3.74
N LEU A 50 10.63 -11.46 -2.62
CA LEU A 50 9.69 -10.42 -2.19
C LEU A 50 10.42 -9.12 -1.81
N GLN A 51 11.54 -9.22 -1.08
CA GLN A 51 12.39 -8.06 -0.75
C GLN A 51 12.96 -7.39 -2.01
N GLN A 52 13.35 -8.15 -3.02
CA GLN A 52 13.79 -7.62 -4.32
C GLN A 52 12.67 -6.85 -5.01
N THR A 53 11.45 -7.38 -4.99
CA THR A 53 10.26 -6.70 -5.55
C THR A 53 9.96 -5.40 -4.80
N SER A 54 10.05 -5.41 -3.46
CA SER A 54 9.87 -4.20 -2.63
C SER A 54 10.96 -3.16 -2.87
N ALA A 55 12.22 -3.59 -2.99
CA ALA A 55 13.33 -2.70 -3.32
C ALA A 55 13.14 -2.04 -4.70
N ALA A 56 12.72 -2.81 -5.70
CA ALA A 56 12.41 -2.27 -7.03
C ALA A 56 11.21 -1.30 -7.00
N ALA A 57 10.19 -1.57 -6.18
CA ALA A 57 9.05 -0.68 -6.01
C ALA A 57 9.45 0.65 -5.35
N ASP A 58 10.30 0.62 -4.32
CA ASP A 58 10.84 1.83 -3.67
C ASP A 58 11.72 2.63 -4.65
N LEU A 59 12.64 1.97 -5.38
CA LEU A 59 13.46 2.60 -6.41
C LEU A 59 12.61 3.24 -7.50
N SER A 60 11.60 2.53 -8.00
CA SER A 60 10.69 3.02 -9.04
C SER A 60 9.90 4.24 -8.58
N SER A 61 9.48 4.28 -7.31
CA SER A 61 8.74 5.41 -6.74
C SER A 61 9.60 6.67 -6.60
N ARG A 62 10.92 6.53 -6.37
CA ARG A 62 11.87 7.64 -6.18
C ARG A 62 12.48 8.14 -7.48
N LYS A 63 12.84 7.24 -8.39
CA LYS A 63 13.63 7.57 -9.59
C LYS A 63 12.92 7.25 -10.91
N GLY A 64 11.72 6.68 -10.88
CA GLY A 64 11.06 6.10 -12.05
C GLY A 64 11.65 4.72 -12.41
N ASN A 65 11.12 4.07 -13.44
CA ASN A 65 11.60 2.75 -13.86
C ASN A 65 12.85 2.88 -14.74
N PRO A 66 13.86 1.99 -14.56
CA PRO A 66 14.95 1.87 -15.53
C PRO A 66 14.40 1.39 -16.89
N VAL A 67 15.11 1.73 -17.95
CA VAL A 67 14.71 1.36 -19.32
C VAL A 67 15.44 0.08 -19.72
N PHE A 68 14.69 -0.98 -19.92
CA PHE A 68 15.15 -2.24 -20.50
C PHE A 68 14.60 -2.33 -21.93
N SER A 69 15.43 -2.09 -22.93
CA SER A 69 15.01 -2.13 -24.34
C SER A 69 15.83 -3.14 -25.13
N ASP A 70 15.19 -3.83 -26.06
CA ASP A 70 15.80 -4.69 -27.08
C ASP A 70 16.78 -5.76 -26.55
N LEU A 71 16.50 -6.29 -25.35
CA LEU A 71 17.23 -7.41 -24.79
C LEU A 71 16.69 -8.73 -25.39
N THR A 72 17.46 -9.30 -26.29
CA THR A 72 17.22 -10.62 -26.91
C THR A 72 18.35 -11.57 -26.56
N ASP A 73 18.06 -12.85 -26.44
CA ASP A 73 19.07 -13.86 -26.21
C ASP A 73 20.06 -13.93 -27.37
N MET A 74 21.33 -13.70 -27.04
CA MET A 74 22.44 -13.73 -27.98
C MET A 74 23.42 -14.91 -27.74
N SER A 75 23.05 -15.85 -26.87
CA SER A 75 23.93 -16.99 -26.49
C SER A 75 24.43 -17.77 -27.71
N ALA A 76 23.55 -18.13 -28.63
CA ALA A 76 23.93 -18.84 -29.86
C ALA A 76 24.86 -17.99 -30.76
N ALA A 77 24.67 -16.69 -30.85
CA ALA A 77 25.54 -15.78 -31.60
C ALA A 77 26.93 -15.65 -30.94
N LEU A 78 26.94 -15.49 -29.60
CA LEU A 78 28.18 -15.45 -28.81
C LEU A 78 28.98 -16.76 -28.92
N ASP A 79 28.32 -17.92 -28.87
CA ASP A 79 28.97 -19.22 -29.06
C ASP A 79 29.55 -19.42 -30.47
N ARG A 80 28.89 -18.81 -31.47
CA ARG A 80 29.42 -18.80 -32.85
C ARG A 80 30.72 -17.99 -32.95
N THR A 81 30.79 -16.84 -32.26
CA THR A 81 32.03 -16.03 -32.26
C THR A 81 33.19 -16.76 -31.59
N ALA A 82 32.94 -17.51 -30.54
CA ALA A 82 33.96 -18.34 -29.88
C ALA A 82 34.59 -19.40 -30.80
N ARG A 83 33.84 -19.82 -31.84
CA ARG A 83 34.32 -20.74 -32.88
C ARG A 83 34.92 -20.00 -34.11
N GLY A 84 35.11 -18.69 -34.02
CA GLY A 84 35.64 -17.86 -35.09
C GLY A 84 34.63 -17.44 -36.16
N GLY A 85 33.33 -17.62 -35.93
CA GLY A 85 32.27 -17.18 -36.86
C GLY A 85 32.02 -15.70 -36.76
N ALA A 86 31.73 -15.03 -37.88
CA ALA A 86 31.37 -13.63 -37.93
C ALA A 86 29.88 -13.43 -37.57
N LEU A 87 29.60 -12.30 -36.90
CA LEU A 87 28.27 -11.84 -36.60
C LEU A 87 27.69 -11.01 -37.75
N GLN A 88 26.37 -11.05 -37.90
CA GLN A 88 25.65 -10.17 -38.83
C GLN A 88 25.48 -8.77 -38.22
N PRO A 89 25.28 -7.73 -39.03
CA PRO A 89 25.06 -6.38 -38.53
C PRO A 89 23.93 -6.29 -37.47
N ALA A 90 22.80 -6.99 -37.68
CA ALA A 90 21.68 -7.07 -36.73
C ALA A 90 22.09 -7.64 -35.37
N GLU A 91 22.95 -8.69 -35.36
CA GLU A 91 23.45 -9.33 -34.15
C GLU A 91 24.39 -8.40 -33.38
N LEU A 92 25.28 -7.71 -34.11
CA LEU A 92 26.17 -6.70 -33.50
C LEU A 92 25.37 -5.56 -32.85
N LEU A 93 24.32 -5.05 -33.50
CA LEU A 93 23.47 -4.02 -32.93
C LEU A 93 22.75 -4.49 -31.66
N ARG A 94 22.28 -5.73 -31.64
CA ARG A 94 21.66 -6.32 -30.42
C ARG A 94 22.67 -6.42 -29.26
N ILE A 95 23.91 -6.84 -29.56
CA ILE A 95 24.98 -6.86 -28.56
C ILE A 95 25.33 -5.45 -28.07
N ALA A 96 25.42 -4.46 -28.95
CA ALA A 96 25.65 -3.09 -28.58
C ALA A 96 24.50 -2.52 -27.70
N ASN A 97 23.24 -2.94 -27.95
CA ASN A 97 22.11 -2.60 -27.13
C ASN A 97 22.19 -3.22 -25.73
N ILE A 98 22.66 -4.48 -25.58
CA ILE A 98 22.93 -5.10 -24.28
C ILE A 98 23.98 -4.27 -23.51
N LEU A 99 25.11 -3.91 -24.14
CA LEU A 99 26.15 -3.08 -23.52
C LEU A 99 25.66 -1.68 -23.11
N ARG A 100 24.84 -1.05 -23.95
CA ARG A 100 24.21 0.24 -23.68
C ARG A 100 23.24 0.11 -22.50
N CYS A 101 22.39 -0.91 -22.49
CA CYS A 101 21.45 -1.18 -21.41
C CYS A 101 22.22 -1.42 -20.09
N ALA A 102 23.27 -2.26 -20.09
CA ALA A 102 24.10 -2.49 -18.91
C ALA A 102 24.70 -1.19 -18.36
N ARG A 103 25.18 -0.30 -19.22
CA ARG A 103 25.72 0.98 -18.81
C ARG A 103 24.66 1.91 -18.21
N THR A 104 23.48 2.00 -18.81
CA THR A 104 22.42 2.88 -18.35
C THR A 104 21.80 2.36 -17.05
N VAL A 105 21.58 1.05 -16.94
CA VAL A 105 21.02 0.40 -15.73
C VAL A 105 22.02 0.46 -14.58
N LYS A 106 23.31 0.25 -14.81
CA LYS A 106 24.34 0.46 -13.79
C LYS A 106 24.38 1.90 -13.28
N GLY A 107 24.23 2.89 -14.17
CA GLY A 107 24.16 4.31 -13.82
C GLY A 107 22.90 4.70 -13.04
N TYR A 108 21.83 3.91 -13.11
CA TYR A 108 20.57 4.20 -12.44
C TYR A 108 20.70 4.28 -10.92
N VAL A 109 21.55 3.47 -10.29
CA VAL A 109 21.79 3.43 -8.83
C VAL A 109 23.05 4.19 -8.40
N ALA A 110 23.89 4.68 -9.30
CA ALA A 110 25.21 5.26 -8.99
C ALA A 110 25.16 6.44 -8.00
N GLU A 111 24.03 7.13 -7.86
CA GLU A 111 23.83 8.28 -6.96
C GLU A 111 22.90 7.96 -5.78
N ASP A 112 22.60 6.70 -5.53
CA ASP A 112 21.69 6.32 -4.45
C ASP A 112 22.48 6.05 -3.16
N GLU A 113 22.19 6.80 -2.09
CA GLU A 113 22.82 6.61 -0.78
C GLU A 113 22.24 5.43 0.01
N LYS A 114 21.09 4.91 -0.41
CA LYS A 114 20.43 3.79 0.28
C LYS A 114 20.82 2.46 -0.35
N ASN A 115 21.49 1.64 0.40
CA ASN A 115 21.77 0.26 0.01
C ASN A 115 20.47 -0.56 -0.07
N THR A 116 20.34 -1.34 -1.13
CA THR A 116 19.21 -2.24 -1.38
C THR A 116 19.69 -3.66 -1.62
N VAL A 117 18.80 -4.63 -1.52
CA VAL A 117 19.11 -6.03 -1.85
C VAL A 117 19.46 -6.24 -3.33
N LEU A 118 19.22 -5.25 -4.20
CA LEU A 118 19.50 -5.27 -5.63
C LEU A 118 20.91 -4.75 -5.97
N ASP A 119 21.62 -4.13 -5.05
CA ASP A 119 22.89 -3.46 -5.31
C ASP A 119 23.95 -4.44 -5.87
N SER A 120 23.96 -5.67 -5.38
CA SER A 120 24.88 -6.69 -5.89
C SER A 120 24.68 -6.95 -7.40
N GLN A 121 23.42 -6.99 -7.86
CA GLN A 121 23.09 -7.19 -9.27
C GLN A 121 23.50 -5.97 -10.12
N PHE A 122 23.19 -4.76 -9.66
CA PHE A 122 23.61 -3.54 -10.38
C PHE A 122 25.13 -3.39 -10.46
N HIS A 123 25.85 -3.70 -9.38
CA HIS A 123 27.33 -3.60 -9.36
C HIS A 123 28.01 -4.67 -10.21
N SER A 124 27.39 -5.85 -10.35
CA SER A 124 27.92 -6.96 -11.18
C SER A 124 27.86 -6.68 -12.67
N LEU A 125 27.09 -5.69 -13.13
CA LEU A 125 27.08 -5.28 -14.52
C LEU A 125 28.45 -4.74 -14.93
N THR A 126 28.96 -5.17 -16.11
CA THR A 126 30.29 -4.84 -16.64
C THR A 126 30.20 -4.13 -18.00
N PRO A 127 29.65 -2.89 -18.07
CA PRO A 127 29.45 -2.20 -19.33
C PRO A 127 30.80 -1.93 -20.03
N ASN A 128 30.83 -2.11 -21.35
CA ASN A 128 31.98 -1.80 -22.19
C ASN A 128 31.62 -0.72 -23.20
N LYS A 129 31.79 0.55 -22.80
CA LYS A 129 31.47 1.71 -23.64
C LYS A 129 32.32 1.75 -24.93
N TYR A 130 33.55 1.32 -24.87
CA TYR A 130 34.41 1.31 -26.06
C TYR A 130 33.83 0.39 -27.15
N LEU A 131 33.44 -0.83 -26.79
CA LEU A 131 32.86 -1.78 -27.73
C LEU A 131 31.47 -1.31 -28.21
N GLU A 132 30.64 -0.75 -27.30
CA GLU A 132 29.36 -0.13 -27.62
C GLU A 132 29.52 0.95 -28.71
N ASP A 133 30.39 1.95 -28.48
CA ASP A 133 30.62 3.07 -29.38
C ASP A 133 31.19 2.60 -30.71
N ARG A 134 32.06 1.60 -30.69
CA ARG A 134 32.68 1.06 -31.89
C ARG A 134 31.68 0.33 -32.79
N ILE A 135 30.80 -0.46 -32.22
CA ILE A 135 29.74 -1.16 -32.97
C ILE A 135 28.77 -0.14 -33.58
N PHE A 136 28.22 0.80 -32.77
CA PHE A 136 27.30 1.81 -33.27
C PHE A 136 27.92 2.77 -34.26
N GLY A 137 29.24 3.02 -34.16
CA GLY A 137 29.98 3.81 -35.13
C GLY A 137 30.19 3.12 -36.45
N ALA A 138 30.22 1.77 -36.44
CA ALA A 138 30.45 0.99 -37.66
C ALA A 138 29.16 0.48 -38.33
N VAL A 139 28.10 0.17 -37.53
CA VAL A 139 26.86 -0.41 -38.03
C VAL A 139 25.72 0.58 -37.84
N LEU A 140 25.13 1.08 -38.93
CA LEU A 140 24.06 2.08 -38.92
C LEU A 140 22.67 1.42 -38.79
N SER A 141 22.49 0.31 -39.48
CA SER A 141 21.25 -0.47 -39.45
C SER A 141 21.52 -1.97 -39.64
N GLU A 142 20.49 -2.79 -39.61
CA GLU A 142 20.61 -4.24 -39.85
C GLU A 142 21.21 -4.60 -41.22
N GLU A 143 21.18 -3.69 -42.19
CA GLU A 143 21.64 -3.92 -43.55
C GLU A 143 22.79 -2.97 -43.97
N GLU A 144 23.08 -1.94 -43.13
CA GLU A 144 24.00 -0.87 -43.55
C GLU A 144 25.20 -0.70 -42.62
N ILE A 145 26.40 -0.76 -43.22
CA ILE A 145 27.66 -0.44 -42.54
C ILE A 145 28.04 0.99 -42.86
N ALA A 146 28.47 1.76 -41.89
CA ALA A 146 28.85 3.15 -42.02
C ALA A 146 30.07 3.31 -42.94
N ASP A 147 30.09 4.37 -43.73
CA ASP A 147 31.31 4.76 -44.52
C ASP A 147 32.52 4.95 -43.60
N THR A 148 32.29 5.41 -42.37
CA THR A 148 33.32 5.66 -41.35
C THR A 148 33.81 4.42 -40.63
N ALA A 149 33.23 3.25 -40.89
CA ALA A 149 33.64 1.98 -40.26
C ALA A 149 35.11 1.61 -40.54
N SER A 150 35.59 1.98 -41.72
CA SER A 150 37.02 1.96 -42.04
C SER A 150 37.37 3.02 -43.11
N SER A 151 38.61 3.52 -43.10
CA SER A 151 39.12 4.41 -44.14
C SER A 151 39.08 3.74 -45.51
N THR A 152 39.35 2.45 -45.57
CA THR A 152 39.31 1.64 -46.80
C THR A 152 37.91 1.60 -47.39
N LEU A 153 36.88 1.36 -46.58
CA LEU A 153 35.48 1.34 -47.04
C LEU A 153 35.03 2.72 -47.56
N ALA A 154 35.39 3.79 -46.84
CA ALA A 154 35.11 5.14 -47.27
C ALA A 154 35.71 5.46 -48.64
N ASP A 155 36.98 5.05 -48.87
CA ASP A 155 37.68 5.23 -50.15
C ASP A 155 37.07 4.37 -51.27
N ILE A 156 36.73 3.10 -51.02
CA ILE A 156 36.01 2.24 -51.97
C ILE A 156 34.70 2.90 -52.40
N ARG A 157 33.85 3.31 -51.48
CA ARG A 157 32.54 3.91 -51.74
C ARG A 157 32.66 5.26 -52.43
N ARG A 158 33.69 6.06 -52.10
CA ARG A 158 34.01 7.29 -52.84
C ARG A 158 34.33 6.98 -54.28
N HIS A 159 35.20 5.96 -54.56
CA HIS A 159 35.53 5.57 -55.93
C HIS A 159 34.34 4.97 -56.68
N MET A 160 33.44 4.21 -56.00
CA MET A 160 32.22 3.70 -56.59
C MET A 160 31.31 4.86 -57.06
N ARG A 161 31.14 5.90 -56.24
CA ARG A 161 30.38 7.11 -56.56
C ARG A 161 30.99 7.82 -57.79
N ILE A 162 32.32 7.93 -57.88
CA ILE A 162 33.01 8.51 -59.02
C ILE A 162 32.80 7.67 -60.29
N GLN A 163 32.92 6.35 -60.19
CA GLN A 163 32.72 5.46 -61.37
C GLN A 163 31.25 5.46 -61.81
N SER A 164 30.29 5.43 -60.89
CA SER A 164 28.87 5.52 -61.18
C SER A 164 28.51 6.85 -61.86
N GLY A 165 29.15 7.96 -61.45
CA GLY A 165 29.03 9.24 -62.13
C GLY A 165 29.55 9.19 -63.57
N LYS A 166 30.77 8.65 -63.80
CA LYS A 166 31.35 8.48 -65.15
C LYS A 166 30.47 7.62 -66.05
N ILE A 167 29.87 6.53 -65.51
CA ILE A 167 28.95 5.67 -66.26
C ILE A 167 27.74 6.48 -66.70
N ARG A 168 27.08 7.21 -65.77
CA ARG A 168 25.93 8.03 -66.05
C ARG A 168 26.21 9.10 -67.09
N ASP A 169 27.33 9.83 -66.99
CA ASP A 169 27.75 10.84 -67.95
C ASP A 169 27.97 10.23 -69.32
N SER A 170 28.61 9.06 -69.41
CA SER A 170 28.81 8.32 -70.64
C SER A 170 27.51 7.86 -71.27
N LEU A 171 26.61 7.29 -70.50
CA LEU A 171 25.30 6.82 -70.97
C LEU A 171 24.38 8.01 -71.33
N GLN A 172 24.45 9.12 -70.61
CA GLN A 172 23.70 10.32 -70.89
C GLN A 172 24.10 10.93 -72.24
N LYS A 173 25.41 10.87 -72.60
CA LYS A 173 25.86 11.26 -73.94
C LYS A 173 25.29 10.35 -75.04
N VAL A 174 25.17 9.05 -74.78
CA VAL A 174 24.54 8.13 -75.74
C VAL A 174 23.03 8.43 -75.87
N ILE A 175 22.31 8.63 -74.75
CA ILE A 175 20.86 8.93 -74.76
C ILE A 175 20.52 10.27 -75.44
N SER A 176 21.35 11.32 -75.21
CA SER A 176 21.13 12.64 -75.76
C SER A 176 21.68 12.84 -77.21
N SER A 177 22.45 11.86 -77.67
CA SER A 177 22.99 11.92 -79.06
C SER A 177 21.92 11.74 -80.12
N PRO A 178 21.70 12.69 -81.06
CA PRO A 178 20.76 12.51 -82.16
C PRO A 178 21.05 11.31 -83.05
N ALA A 179 22.31 10.79 -83.03
CA ALA A 179 22.71 9.63 -83.77
C ALA A 179 22.15 8.34 -83.18
N TYR A 180 22.08 8.20 -81.81
CA TYR A 180 21.74 7.01 -81.14
C TYR A 180 20.32 7.03 -80.54
N SER A 181 19.76 8.20 -80.17
CA SER A 181 18.45 8.33 -79.52
C SER A 181 17.28 7.67 -80.24
N LYS A 182 17.31 7.64 -81.58
CA LYS A 182 16.29 6.96 -82.44
C LYS A 182 16.27 5.45 -82.30
N PHE A 183 17.39 4.85 -81.90
CA PHE A 183 17.53 3.42 -81.71
C PHE A 183 17.12 2.95 -80.34
N LEU A 184 16.95 3.85 -79.36
CA LEU A 184 16.51 3.54 -78.04
C LEU A 184 15.03 3.29 -78.00
N ARG A 185 14.59 2.34 -77.18
CA ARG A 185 13.16 2.09 -76.85
C ARG A 185 12.60 3.24 -76.02
N GLU A 186 13.38 3.61 -75.00
CA GLU A 186 13.13 4.71 -74.09
C GLU A 186 14.48 5.40 -73.79
N PRO A 187 14.52 6.72 -73.63
CA PRO A 187 15.76 7.49 -73.37
C PRO A 187 16.08 7.49 -71.86
N ILE A 188 16.24 6.26 -71.27
CA ILE A 188 16.52 6.05 -69.86
C ILE A 188 17.78 5.21 -69.63
N ILE A 189 18.42 5.41 -68.47
CA ILE A 189 19.47 4.53 -67.95
C ILE A 189 18.83 3.56 -67.01
N THR A 190 19.07 2.26 -67.18
CA THR A 190 18.59 1.22 -66.27
C THR A 190 19.73 0.31 -65.82
N ILE A 191 19.49 -0.50 -64.80
CA ILE A 191 20.41 -1.49 -64.29
C ILE A 191 19.88 -2.89 -64.63
N ARG A 192 20.73 -3.69 -65.28
CA ARG A 192 20.46 -5.13 -65.51
C ARG A 192 21.69 -5.94 -65.11
N GLN A 193 21.46 -7.03 -64.34
CA GLN A 193 22.51 -7.90 -63.85
C GLN A 193 23.67 -7.10 -63.18
N GLY A 194 23.34 -6.02 -62.44
CA GLY A 194 24.31 -5.17 -61.76
C GLY A 194 25.10 -4.26 -62.68
N ARG A 195 24.68 -4.03 -63.96
CA ARG A 195 25.31 -3.11 -64.91
C ARG A 195 24.41 -2.05 -65.40
N TYR A 196 24.89 -0.86 -65.57
CA TYR A 196 24.20 0.24 -66.19
C TYR A 196 24.13 0.05 -67.69
N VAL A 197 22.92 0.01 -68.21
CA VAL A 197 22.60 -0.30 -69.62
C VAL A 197 21.57 0.70 -70.17
N VAL A 198 21.44 0.70 -71.55
CA VAL A 198 20.36 1.46 -72.23
C VAL A 198 19.44 0.48 -72.93
N PRO A 199 18.08 0.72 -72.92
CA PRO A 199 17.12 -0.12 -73.62
C PRO A 199 17.07 0.22 -75.12
N VAL A 200 17.42 -0.76 -75.99
CA VAL A 200 17.51 -0.65 -77.45
C VAL A 200 16.43 -1.47 -78.11
N LYS A 201 15.78 -0.96 -79.17
CA LYS A 201 14.80 -1.68 -79.97
C LYS A 201 15.43 -2.95 -80.52
N SER A 202 14.67 -4.04 -80.60
CA SER A 202 15.17 -5.33 -81.15
C SER A 202 15.73 -5.28 -82.54
N GLU A 203 15.12 -4.48 -83.41
CA GLU A 203 15.51 -4.23 -84.81
C GLU A 203 16.82 -3.38 -84.95
N CYS A 204 17.15 -2.64 -83.91
CA CYS A 204 18.34 -1.78 -83.84
C CYS A 204 19.47 -2.30 -82.97
N ARG A 205 19.50 -3.61 -82.72
CA ARG A 205 20.47 -4.27 -81.77
C ARG A 205 21.93 -3.95 -82.19
N ASN A 206 22.22 -3.90 -83.44
CA ASN A 206 23.61 -3.70 -83.98
C ASN A 206 23.97 -2.25 -84.19
N ASP A 207 23.04 -1.27 -84.06
CA ASP A 207 23.28 0.11 -84.29
C ASP A 207 23.92 0.86 -83.13
N ILE A 208 23.84 0.26 -81.89
CA ILE A 208 24.60 0.77 -80.77
C ILE A 208 25.73 -0.22 -80.43
N PRO A 209 27.00 0.10 -80.58
CA PRO A 209 28.10 -0.73 -80.28
C PRO A 209 28.17 -0.97 -78.78
N GLY A 210 27.99 -2.25 -78.35
CA GLY A 210 27.94 -2.61 -76.91
C GLY A 210 27.68 -4.08 -76.67
N LEU A 211 27.69 -4.45 -75.37
CA LEU A 211 27.43 -5.80 -74.90
C LEU A 211 25.95 -5.94 -74.49
N VAL A 212 25.28 -6.98 -74.94
CA VAL A 212 23.91 -7.29 -74.52
C VAL A 212 23.97 -8.05 -73.18
N HIS A 213 23.32 -7.52 -72.16
CA HIS A 213 23.25 -8.12 -70.82
C HIS A 213 21.89 -8.76 -70.53
N ASP A 214 20.81 -8.27 -71.13
CA ASP A 214 19.49 -8.82 -70.88
C ASP A 214 18.57 -8.51 -72.10
N VAL A 215 17.46 -9.27 -72.18
CA VAL A 215 16.43 -9.13 -73.23
C VAL A 215 15.07 -9.09 -72.53
N SER A 216 14.20 -8.21 -72.91
CA SER A 216 12.82 -8.15 -72.37
C SER A 216 12.08 -9.48 -72.58
N ALA A 217 11.16 -9.83 -71.68
CA ALA A 217 10.37 -11.07 -71.80
C ALA A 217 9.64 -11.24 -73.14
N THR A 218 9.32 -10.14 -73.83
CA THR A 218 8.70 -10.14 -75.15
C THR A 218 9.71 -10.16 -76.30
N GLY A 219 11.02 -10.14 -76.06
CA GLY A 219 12.07 -10.11 -77.06
C GLY A 219 12.15 -8.77 -77.80
N SER A 220 11.32 -7.75 -77.48
CA SER A 220 11.21 -6.49 -78.21
C SER A 220 12.26 -5.43 -77.78
N THR A 221 13.01 -5.63 -76.70
CA THR A 221 13.99 -4.71 -76.20
C THR A 221 15.24 -5.44 -75.73
N PHE A 222 16.40 -5.01 -76.22
CA PHE A 222 17.71 -5.43 -75.74
C PHE A 222 18.28 -4.40 -74.78
N PHE A 223 18.82 -4.88 -73.69
CA PHE A 223 19.50 -4.06 -72.70
C PHE A 223 21.02 -4.11 -73.00
N ILE A 224 21.49 -3.01 -73.62
CA ILE A 224 22.87 -2.93 -74.12
C ILE A 224 23.69 -2.07 -73.20
N GLU A 225 24.88 -2.59 -72.85
CA GLU A 225 25.97 -1.82 -72.27
C GLU A 225 26.82 -1.19 -73.40
N PRO A 226 26.79 0.11 -73.68
CA PRO A 226 27.63 0.72 -74.69
C PRO A 226 29.10 0.52 -74.34
N ILE A 227 29.96 0.36 -75.37
CA ILE A 227 31.41 0.21 -75.24
C ILE A 227 32.02 1.29 -74.40
N SER A 228 31.54 2.53 -74.54
CA SER A 228 31.99 3.67 -73.73
C SER A 228 31.77 3.57 -72.24
N ALA A 229 30.88 2.69 -71.78
CA ALA A 229 30.57 2.45 -70.34
C ALA A 229 31.23 1.17 -69.80
N VAL A 230 31.67 0.23 -70.64
CA VAL A 230 32.13 -1.10 -70.24
C VAL A 230 33.29 -1.03 -69.22
N ASN A 231 34.29 -0.25 -69.42
CA ASN A 231 35.43 -0.15 -68.51
C ASN A 231 35.00 0.41 -67.12
N ALA A 232 34.11 1.42 -67.12
CA ALA A 232 33.63 1.99 -65.88
C ALA A 232 32.68 1.07 -65.14
N ASN A 233 31.81 0.31 -65.83
CA ASN A 233 30.99 -0.74 -65.23
C ASN A 233 31.84 -1.90 -64.67
N ASN A 234 32.92 -2.31 -65.38
CA ASN A 234 33.86 -3.32 -64.87
C ASN A 234 34.60 -2.83 -63.63
N ALA A 235 35.06 -1.59 -63.59
CA ALA A 235 35.67 -0.95 -62.44
C ALA A 235 34.69 -0.84 -61.25
N LEU A 236 33.42 -0.52 -61.50
CA LEU A 236 32.37 -0.47 -60.48
C LEU A 236 32.16 -1.88 -59.88
N ARG A 237 32.05 -2.90 -60.71
CA ARG A 237 31.87 -4.28 -60.28
C ARG A 237 33.05 -4.78 -59.41
N GLU A 238 34.28 -4.42 -59.80
CA GLU A 238 35.47 -4.69 -59.00
C GLU A 238 35.42 -4.02 -57.62
N LEU A 239 34.96 -2.78 -57.59
CA LEU A 239 34.78 -2.00 -56.35
C LEU A 239 33.68 -2.61 -55.44
N GLU A 240 32.55 -3.07 -56.00
CA GLU A 240 31.50 -3.78 -55.27
C GLU A 240 32.05 -5.07 -54.60
N LEU A 241 32.88 -5.82 -55.31
CA LEU A 241 33.51 -7.00 -54.73
C LEU A 241 34.53 -6.65 -53.63
N LYS A 242 35.27 -5.54 -53.80
CA LYS A 242 36.17 -5.02 -52.74
C LYS A 242 35.36 -4.50 -51.53
N GLU A 243 34.23 -3.81 -51.75
CA GLU A 243 33.35 -3.37 -50.72
C GLU A 243 32.83 -4.52 -49.87
N LYS A 244 32.32 -5.58 -50.56
CA LYS A 244 31.82 -6.78 -49.87
C LYS A 244 32.91 -7.47 -49.02
N LYS A 245 34.11 -7.59 -49.55
CA LYS A 245 35.27 -8.19 -48.80
C LYS A 245 35.66 -7.33 -47.60
N GLU A 246 35.64 -6.00 -47.78
CA GLU A 246 35.97 -5.07 -46.68
C GLU A 246 34.89 -5.08 -45.59
N ILE A 247 33.60 -5.16 -45.96
CA ILE A 247 32.52 -5.34 -44.99
C ILE A 247 32.68 -6.65 -44.24
N GLU A 248 32.95 -7.77 -44.92
CA GLU A 248 33.23 -9.08 -44.28
C GLU A 248 34.41 -9.00 -43.30
N ARG A 249 35.48 -8.22 -43.67
CA ARG A 249 36.63 -8.00 -42.78
C ARG A 249 36.24 -7.18 -41.53
N ILE A 250 35.46 -6.09 -41.70
CA ILE A 250 35.00 -5.27 -40.58
C ILE A 250 34.13 -6.10 -39.62
N LEU A 251 33.20 -6.87 -40.18
CA LEU A 251 32.32 -7.71 -39.36
C LEU A 251 33.12 -8.80 -38.60
N ALA A 252 34.10 -9.42 -39.22
CA ALA A 252 34.98 -10.38 -38.58
C ALA A 252 35.81 -9.75 -37.46
N GLU A 253 36.35 -8.56 -37.65
CA GLU A 253 37.10 -7.81 -36.65
C GLU A 253 36.22 -7.45 -35.43
N LEU A 254 35.02 -6.88 -35.64
CA LEU A 254 34.06 -6.58 -34.59
C LEU A 254 33.64 -7.87 -33.87
N SER A 255 33.43 -8.96 -34.59
CA SER A 255 33.03 -10.26 -33.99
C SER A 255 34.15 -10.83 -33.12
N ALA A 256 35.40 -10.64 -33.49
CA ALA A 256 36.57 -11.07 -32.67
C ALA A 256 36.62 -10.24 -31.36
N GLU A 257 36.34 -8.95 -31.42
CA GLU A 257 36.26 -8.11 -30.22
C GLU A 257 35.12 -8.52 -29.32
N VAL A 258 33.93 -8.79 -29.87
CA VAL A 258 32.77 -9.32 -29.12
C VAL A 258 33.16 -10.66 -28.46
N SER A 259 33.85 -11.54 -29.19
CA SER A 259 34.29 -12.83 -28.64
C SER A 259 35.21 -12.68 -27.43
N ALA A 260 36.08 -11.68 -27.42
CA ALA A 260 36.95 -11.38 -26.28
C ALA A 260 36.17 -10.95 -25.01
N TYR A 261 34.95 -10.41 -25.17
CA TYR A 261 34.07 -9.99 -24.09
C TYR A 261 32.81 -10.88 -23.93
N ARG A 262 32.84 -12.10 -24.48
CA ARG A 262 31.67 -12.99 -24.52
C ARG A 262 31.05 -13.25 -23.16
N ASP A 263 31.85 -13.68 -22.18
CA ASP A 263 31.35 -14.07 -20.87
C ASP A 263 30.78 -12.86 -20.07
N PRO A 264 31.42 -11.68 -20.03
CA PRO A 264 30.83 -10.47 -19.50
C PRO A 264 29.51 -10.08 -20.17
N ILE A 265 29.39 -10.16 -21.51
CA ILE A 265 28.17 -9.82 -22.24
C ILE A 265 27.02 -10.79 -21.87
N ALA A 266 27.33 -12.10 -21.81
CA ALA A 266 26.35 -13.11 -21.42
C ALA A 266 25.87 -12.91 -19.97
N LEU A 267 26.77 -12.58 -19.04
CA LEU A 267 26.43 -12.27 -17.66
C LEU A 267 25.59 -11.00 -17.56
N ASP A 268 25.97 -9.92 -18.24
CA ASP A 268 25.21 -8.67 -18.28
C ASP A 268 23.79 -8.92 -18.80
N TYR A 269 23.63 -9.68 -19.88
CA TYR A 269 22.31 -10.06 -20.39
C TYR A 269 21.46 -10.78 -19.33
N SER A 270 22.03 -11.79 -18.67
CA SER A 270 21.35 -12.54 -17.61
C SER A 270 20.90 -11.63 -16.46
N ILE A 271 21.78 -10.76 -15.97
CA ILE A 271 21.46 -9.81 -14.89
C ILE A 271 20.39 -8.80 -15.33
N LEU A 272 20.48 -8.28 -16.55
CA LEU A 272 19.51 -7.33 -17.09
C LEU A 272 18.12 -7.94 -17.22
N VAL A 273 18.02 -9.18 -17.68
CA VAL A 273 16.75 -9.93 -17.74
C VAL A 273 16.18 -10.13 -16.34
N GLN A 274 17.00 -10.54 -15.36
CA GLN A 274 16.57 -10.69 -13.97
C GLN A 274 16.05 -9.36 -13.39
N LEU A 275 16.77 -8.27 -13.59
CA LEU A 275 16.36 -6.94 -13.15
C LEU A 275 15.05 -6.52 -13.85
N ASP A 276 14.90 -6.74 -15.16
CA ASP A 276 13.65 -6.42 -15.87
C ASP A 276 12.45 -7.18 -15.28
N VAL A 277 12.62 -8.48 -14.95
CA VAL A 277 11.57 -9.27 -14.26
C VAL A 277 11.26 -8.68 -12.88
N ILE A 278 12.25 -8.32 -12.08
CA ILE A 278 12.06 -7.74 -10.75
C ILE A 278 11.31 -6.40 -10.85
N PHE A 279 11.68 -5.52 -11.77
CA PHE A 279 10.98 -4.26 -12.00
C PHE A 279 9.60 -4.47 -12.61
N ALA A 280 9.39 -5.52 -13.42
CA ALA A 280 8.07 -5.91 -13.90
C ALA A 280 7.16 -6.36 -12.76
N LYS A 281 7.68 -7.13 -11.77
CA LYS A 281 6.94 -7.50 -10.54
C LYS A 281 6.53 -6.25 -9.75
N ALA A 282 7.43 -5.30 -9.55
CA ALA A 282 7.14 -4.03 -8.89
C ALA A 282 6.06 -3.20 -9.62
N LYS A 283 6.12 -3.14 -10.95
CA LYS A 283 5.13 -2.45 -11.79
C LYS A 283 3.76 -3.13 -11.73
N LEU A 284 3.72 -4.46 -11.72
CA LEU A 284 2.48 -5.23 -11.55
C LEU A 284 1.89 -5.00 -10.16
N ALA A 285 2.73 -5.00 -9.11
CA ALA A 285 2.31 -4.70 -7.74
C ALA A 285 1.62 -3.32 -7.64
N TYR A 286 2.19 -2.31 -8.28
CA TYR A 286 1.58 -0.97 -8.34
C TYR A 286 0.22 -0.99 -9.06
N ARG A 287 0.12 -1.66 -10.22
CA ARG A 287 -1.15 -1.79 -10.98
C ARG A 287 -2.25 -2.46 -10.18
N MET A 288 -1.92 -3.53 -9.44
CA MET A 288 -2.85 -4.30 -8.62
C MET A 288 -3.11 -3.66 -7.25
N ARG A 289 -2.40 -2.59 -6.87
CA ARG A 289 -2.36 -2.04 -5.50
C ARG A 289 -2.06 -3.15 -4.50
N ALA A 290 -1.02 -3.92 -4.79
CA ALA A 290 -0.56 -5.05 -4.03
C ALA A 290 0.45 -4.64 -2.95
N TRP A 291 0.52 -5.43 -1.88
CA TRP A 291 1.45 -5.24 -0.78
C TRP A 291 2.34 -6.47 -0.63
N GLU A 292 3.53 -6.27 -0.12
CA GLU A 292 4.41 -7.37 0.29
C GLU A 292 3.74 -8.18 1.39
N PRO A 293 3.48 -9.49 1.20
CA PRO A 293 2.98 -10.34 2.26
C PRO A 293 4.11 -10.70 3.24
N LEU A 294 3.76 -10.84 4.52
CA LEU A 294 4.66 -11.45 5.49
C LEU A 294 4.66 -12.97 5.25
N VAL A 295 5.81 -13.53 4.94
CA VAL A 295 5.90 -14.97 4.70
C VAL A 295 6.30 -15.74 5.96
N ASN A 296 5.84 -17.00 6.05
CA ASN A 296 6.17 -17.96 7.09
C ASN A 296 6.24 -19.38 6.50
N ASP A 297 6.79 -20.33 7.25
CA ASP A 297 6.91 -21.76 6.92
C ASP A 297 6.04 -22.65 7.82
N THR A 298 5.09 -22.08 8.57
CA THR A 298 4.28 -22.78 9.59
C THR A 298 2.89 -23.18 9.10
N GLY A 299 2.60 -22.99 7.83
CA GLY A 299 1.28 -23.25 7.24
C GLY A 299 0.22 -22.21 7.62
N ARG A 300 0.64 -21.01 8.07
CA ARG A 300 -0.28 -19.94 8.47
C ARG A 300 -0.61 -19.00 7.31
N ILE A 301 -1.90 -18.80 7.07
CA ILE A 301 -2.45 -17.83 6.13
C ILE A 301 -3.33 -16.85 6.90
N ASP A 302 -3.07 -15.55 6.78
CA ASP A 302 -3.91 -14.45 7.30
C ASP A 302 -4.02 -13.37 6.21
N LEU A 303 -4.96 -13.54 5.31
CA LEU A 303 -5.24 -12.60 4.22
C LEU A 303 -6.26 -11.56 4.67
N ARG A 304 -5.89 -10.29 4.57
CA ARG A 304 -6.74 -9.14 4.93
C ARG A 304 -7.18 -8.41 3.69
N LYS A 305 -8.50 -8.31 3.48
CA LYS A 305 -9.08 -7.61 2.32
C LYS A 305 -8.44 -8.02 0.99
N ALA A 306 -8.21 -9.32 0.83
CA ALA A 306 -7.62 -9.91 -0.36
C ALA A 306 -8.58 -9.82 -1.54
N ARG A 307 -8.07 -9.49 -2.70
CA ARG A 307 -8.82 -9.35 -3.96
C ARG A 307 -8.27 -10.34 -4.97
N HIS A 308 -9.15 -10.96 -5.75
CA HIS A 308 -8.71 -11.82 -6.84
C HIS A 308 -8.02 -10.99 -7.92
N PRO A 309 -6.77 -11.29 -8.32
CA PRO A 309 -5.96 -10.43 -9.20
C PRO A 309 -6.51 -10.30 -10.62
N LEU A 310 -7.31 -11.27 -11.08
CA LEU A 310 -7.86 -11.32 -12.44
C LEU A 310 -9.27 -10.70 -12.55
N ILE A 311 -9.88 -10.28 -11.42
CA ILE A 311 -11.18 -9.59 -11.43
C ILE A 311 -10.94 -8.08 -11.44
N ASP A 312 -11.80 -7.35 -12.17
CA ASP A 312 -11.70 -5.88 -12.24
C ASP A 312 -11.65 -5.25 -10.83
N PRO A 313 -10.64 -4.43 -10.52
CA PRO A 313 -10.50 -3.78 -9.22
C PRO A 313 -11.69 -2.93 -8.77
N LYS A 314 -12.59 -2.55 -9.69
CA LYS A 314 -13.80 -1.78 -9.40
C LYS A 314 -14.96 -2.65 -8.91
N THR A 315 -14.99 -3.91 -9.30
CA THR A 315 -16.10 -4.85 -9.04
C THR A 315 -15.72 -5.92 -8.02
N VAL A 316 -14.43 -6.22 -7.87
CA VAL A 316 -13.94 -7.24 -6.93
C VAL A 316 -14.30 -6.89 -5.49
N VAL A 317 -14.92 -7.83 -4.79
CA VAL A 317 -15.22 -7.69 -3.36
C VAL A 317 -14.05 -8.29 -2.55
N PRO A 318 -13.44 -7.50 -1.66
CA PRO A 318 -12.33 -7.99 -0.83
C PRO A 318 -12.81 -9.01 0.20
N ILE A 319 -12.07 -10.11 0.33
CA ILE A 319 -12.29 -11.14 1.34
C ILE A 319 -11.18 -11.12 2.39
N SER A 320 -11.47 -11.59 3.61
CA SER A 320 -10.45 -11.82 4.64
C SER A 320 -10.52 -13.27 5.05
N VAL A 321 -9.35 -13.94 5.06
CA VAL A 321 -9.23 -15.38 5.30
C VAL A 321 -8.16 -15.64 6.33
N ARG A 322 -8.44 -16.54 7.27
CA ARG A 322 -7.45 -17.05 8.22
C ARG A 322 -7.43 -18.56 8.15
N LEU A 323 -6.25 -19.16 8.22
CA LEU A 323 -6.04 -20.61 8.24
C LEU A 323 -4.69 -20.91 8.92
N GLY A 324 -4.55 -22.04 9.57
CA GLY A 324 -3.29 -22.48 10.18
C GLY A 324 -2.97 -21.83 11.53
N THR A 325 -3.94 -21.21 12.21
CA THR A 325 -3.81 -20.68 13.58
C THR A 325 -4.72 -21.46 14.54
N ASP A 326 -5.98 -21.04 14.63
CA ASP A 326 -6.99 -21.67 15.50
C ASP A 326 -7.59 -22.93 14.86
N PHE A 327 -7.46 -23.07 13.55
CA PHE A 327 -7.95 -24.19 12.75
C PHE A 327 -7.04 -24.44 11.55
N ASP A 328 -6.96 -25.71 11.15
CA ASP A 328 -6.17 -26.20 10.02
C ASP A 328 -7.00 -26.39 8.74
N SER A 329 -8.33 -26.47 8.90
CA SER A 329 -9.25 -26.75 7.81
C SER A 329 -10.44 -25.79 7.82
N MET A 330 -10.88 -25.37 6.63
CA MET A 330 -12.03 -24.49 6.46
C MET A 330 -13.02 -25.09 5.47
N ILE A 331 -14.29 -25.17 5.88
CA ILE A 331 -15.40 -25.64 5.04
C ILE A 331 -16.26 -24.43 4.66
N ILE A 332 -16.25 -24.09 3.38
CA ILE A 332 -17.01 -22.96 2.83
C ILE A 332 -18.33 -23.43 2.29
N THR A 333 -19.42 -22.89 2.79
CA THR A 333 -20.78 -23.22 2.38
C THR A 333 -21.51 -22.02 1.76
N GLY A 334 -22.61 -22.24 1.11
CA GLY A 334 -23.42 -21.20 0.45
C GLY A 334 -23.80 -21.55 -1.00
N PRO A 335 -24.54 -20.69 -1.70
CA PRO A 335 -24.94 -20.93 -3.09
C PRO A 335 -23.74 -20.94 -4.05
N ASN A 336 -23.83 -21.64 -5.17
CA ASN A 336 -22.73 -21.73 -6.16
C ASN A 336 -22.36 -20.36 -6.72
N THR A 337 -23.32 -19.49 -6.91
CA THR A 337 -23.13 -18.11 -7.37
C THR A 337 -22.51 -17.20 -6.31
N GLY A 338 -22.35 -17.66 -5.06
CA GLY A 338 -21.88 -16.86 -3.92
C GLY A 338 -20.39 -16.52 -3.89
N GLY A 339 -19.59 -17.10 -4.80
CA GLY A 339 -18.14 -16.83 -4.87
C GLY A 339 -17.28 -17.86 -4.12
N LYS A 340 -17.77 -19.05 -3.82
CA LYS A 340 -17.00 -20.14 -3.17
C LYS A 340 -15.74 -20.50 -3.94
N THR A 341 -15.87 -20.82 -5.23
CA THR A 341 -14.76 -21.15 -6.14
C THR A 341 -13.77 -19.99 -6.27
N VAL A 342 -14.27 -18.75 -6.36
CA VAL A 342 -13.41 -17.54 -6.40
C VAL A 342 -12.60 -17.39 -5.10
N THR A 343 -13.20 -17.73 -3.95
CA THR A 343 -12.50 -17.71 -2.66
C THR A 343 -11.37 -18.73 -2.63
N LEU A 344 -11.61 -19.98 -3.06
CA LEU A 344 -10.59 -21.01 -3.19
C LEU A 344 -9.46 -20.57 -4.11
N LYS A 345 -9.79 -20.11 -5.33
CA LYS A 345 -8.81 -19.60 -6.29
C LYS A 345 -8.02 -18.42 -5.72
N THR A 346 -8.68 -17.51 -5.00
CA THR A 346 -7.98 -16.37 -4.38
C THR A 346 -6.92 -16.84 -3.38
N ILE A 347 -7.25 -17.79 -2.51
CA ILE A 347 -6.32 -18.31 -1.50
C ILE A 347 -5.13 -18.97 -2.20
N GLY A 348 -5.37 -19.92 -3.12
CA GLY A 348 -4.31 -20.65 -3.82
C GLY A 348 -3.46 -19.73 -4.69
N LEU A 349 -4.09 -18.88 -5.50
CA LEU A 349 -3.37 -18.01 -6.44
C LEU A 349 -2.50 -16.95 -5.72
N LEU A 350 -3.00 -16.34 -4.63
CA LEU A 350 -2.18 -15.38 -3.88
C LEU A 350 -1.01 -16.04 -3.18
N THR A 351 -1.14 -17.30 -2.75
CA THR A 351 -0.03 -18.08 -2.20
C THR A 351 1.01 -18.36 -3.28
N LEU A 352 0.60 -18.83 -4.46
CA LEU A 352 1.50 -19.04 -5.60
C LEU A 352 2.19 -17.74 -6.05
N MET A 353 1.46 -16.62 -6.05
CA MET A 353 2.05 -15.31 -6.36
C MET A 353 3.16 -14.95 -5.37
N ALA A 354 2.93 -15.16 -4.08
CA ALA A 354 3.97 -14.90 -3.06
C ALA A 354 5.18 -15.81 -3.26
N GLU A 355 4.99 -17.10 -3.55
CA GLU A 355 6.05 -18.06 -3.84
C GLU A 355 6.83 -17.72 -5.13
N CYS A 356 6.24 -16.99 -6.06
CA CYS A 356 6.93 -16.39 -7.20
C CYS A 356 7.62 -15.05 -6.88
N GLY A 357 7.59 -14.57 -5.64
CA GLY A 357 8.11 -13.25 -5.23
C GLY A 357 7.28 -12.07 -5.72
N LEU A 358 6.00 -12.27 -6.02
CA LEU A 358 5.05 -11.23 -6.39
C LEU A 358 4.37 -10.66 -5.14
N HIS A 359 4.19 -9.36 -5.05
CA HIS A 359 3.29 -8.76 -4.07
C HIS A 359 1.85 -9.17 -4.36
N VAL A 360 1.05 -9.28 -3.30
CA VAL A 360 -0.33 -9.76 -3.41
C VAL A 360 -1.34 -8.63 -3.24
N PRO A 361 -2.45 -8.60 -3.99
CA PRO A 361 -3.50 -7.59 -3.87
C PRO A 361 -4.34 -7.80 -2.60
N ALA A 362 -3.71 -7.70 -1.43
CA ALA A 362 -4.30 -7.83 -0.11
C ALA A 362 -3.96 -6.62 0.76
N GLY A 363 -4.56 -6.49 1.93
CA GLY A 363 -4.26 -5.42 2.88
C GLY A 363 -2.89 -5.59 3.54
N GLU A 364 -2.29 -4.49 3.94
CA GLU A 364 -1.00 -4.46 4.64
C GLU A 364 -1.00 -5.37 5.87
N GLY A 365 0.10 -6.10 6.08
CA GLY A 365 0.26 -7.07 7.17
C GLY A 365 -0.46 -8.40 6.93
N SER A 366 -0.88 -8.69 5.69
CA SER A 366 -1.31 -10.03 5.30
C SER A 366 -0.15 -11.02 5.38
N GLN A 367 -0.45 -12.26 5.81
CA GLN A 367 0.54 -13.31 5.98
C GLN A 367 0.20 -14.49 5.07
N LEU A 368 1.23 -15.10 4.49
CA LEU A 368 1.13 -16.31 3.67
C LEU A 368 2.22 -17.30 4.09
N SER A 369 1.97 -18.58 3.93
CA SER A 369 2.97 -19.61 4.14
C SER A 369 3.51 -20.10 2.81
N THR A 370 4.74 -20.60 2.84
CA THR A 370 5.30 -21.41 1.74
C THR A 370 4.83 -22.83 1.89
N PHE A 371 4.43 -23.45 0.77
CA PHE A 371 4.02 -24.85 0.69
C PHE A 371 4.87 -25.58 -0.37
N ASP A 372 5.13 -26.88 -0.16
CA ASP A 372 5.84 -27.68 -1.16
C ASP A 372 4.93 -28.00 -2.35
N ALA A 373 3.61 -28.06 -2.08
CA ALA A 373 2.61 -28.17 -3.13
C ALA A 373 1.29 -27.47 -2.76
N ILE A 374 0.66 -26.88 -3.74
CA ILE A 374 -0.71 -26.37 -3.67
C ILE A 374 -1.55 -27.20 -4.63
N LEU A 375 -2.32 -28.13 -4.07
CA LEU A 375 -3.09 -29.12 -4.83
C LEU A 375 -4.55 -28.69 -4.91
N ALA A 376 -5.07 -28.58 -6.13
CA ALA A 376 -6.40 -28.05 -6.37
C ALA A 376 -7.27 -29.02 -7.19
N ASP A 377 -8.39 -29.44 -6.63
CA ASP A 377 -9.51 -30.01 -7.37
C ASP A 377 -10.59 -28.94 -7.54
N ILE A 378 -10.45 -28.14 -8.62
CA ILE A 378 -11.32 -26.99 -8.95
C ILE A 378 -11.71 -27.09 -10.42
N GLY A 379 -12.96 -26.80 -10.72
CA GLY A 379 -13.48 -26.62 -12.08
C GLY A 379 -14.53 -27.65 -12.48
N ASP A 380 -15.51 -27.19 -13.27
CA ASP A 380 -16.52 -28.00 -13.93
C ASP A 380 -15.92 -28.60 -15.22
N GLU A 381 -15.68 -29.87 -15.25
CA GLU A 381 -15.42 -30.60 -16.50
C GLU A 381 -16.74 -30.79 -17.29
N GLN A 382 -17.47 -29.70 -17.57
CA GLN A 382 -18.64 -29.71 -18.47
C GLN A 382 -18.21 -29.75 -19.95
N SER A 383 -17.01 -30.24 -20.26
CA SER A 383 -16.67 -30.48 -21.68
C SER A 383 -17.39 -31.71 -22.19
N ILE A 384 -18.29 -31.50 -23.15
CA ILE A 384 -19.08 -32.51 -23.88
C ILE A 384 -18.19 -33.64 -24.49
N ALA A 385 -16.88 -33.47 -24.51
CA ALA A 385 -15.92 -34.40 -25.11
C ALA A 385 -15.45 -35.54 -24.20
N GLN A 386 -15.71 -35.50 -22.87
CA GLN A 386 -15.34 -36.57 -21.95
C GLN A 386 -16.60 -37.20 -21.32
N SER A 387 -16.87 -38.42 -21.70
CA SER A 387 -18.04 -39.23 -21.27
C SER A 387 -17.93 -39.85 -19.88
N LEU A 388 -16.97 -39.42 -19.05
CA LEU A 388 -16.85 -39.82 -17.64
C LEU A 388 -17.76 -38.96 -16.78
N SER A 389 -18.50 -39.58 -15.84
CA SER A 389 -19.29 -38.85 -14.85
C SER A 389 -18.39 -37.82 -14.14
N THR A 390 -18.94 -36.62 -13.93
CA THR A 390 -18.24 -35.52 -13.18
C THR A 390 -17.67 -36.03 -11.84
N PHE A 391 -18.41 -36.87 -11.14
CA PHE A 391 -17.96 -37.54 -9.91
C PHE A 391 -16.67 -38.35 -10.12
N SER A 392 -16.57 -39.14 -11.22
CA SER A 392 -15.38 -39.98 -11.43
C SER A 392 -14.13 -39.16 -11.76
N SER A 393 -14.26 -38.03 -12.45
CA SER A 393 -13.12 -37.16 -12.76
C SER A 393 -12.59 -36.44 -11.50
N HIS A 394 -13.50 -35.87 -10.67
CA HIS A 394 -13.13 -35.31 -9.38
C HIS A 394 -12.49 -36.35 -8.48
N MET A 395 -13.09 -37.56 -8.38
CA MET A 395 -12.56 -38.60 -7.52
C MET A 395 -11.16 -39.06 -7.94
N ARG A 396 -10.86 -39.09 -9.25
CA ARG A 396 -9.51 -39.40 -9.74
C ARG A 396 -8.51 -38.32 -9.29
N THR A 397 -8.83 -37.04 -9.43
CA THR A 397 -7.99 -35.94 -8.93
C THR A 397 -7.81 -36.01 -7.41
N ILE A 398 -8.90 -36.31 -6.68
CA ILE A 398 -8.86 -36.46 -5.22
C ILE A 398 -7.95 -37.62 -4.78
N VAL A 399 -7.98 -38.76 -5.49
CA VAL A 399 -7.07 -39.90 -5.24
C VAL A 399 -5.60 -39.45 -5.39
N ASP A 400 -5.29 -38.70 -6.47
CA ASP A 400 -3.95 -38.18 -6.69
C ASP A 400 -3.56 -37.20 -5.56
N VAL A 401 -4.47 -36.27 -5.17
CA VAL A 401 -4.25 -35.34 -4.04
C VAL A 401 -3.96 -36.09 -2.75
N VAL A 402 -4.78 -37.09 -2.39
CA VAL A 402 -4.62 -37.89 -1.17
C VAL A 402 -3.31 -38.66 -1.14
N SER A 403 -2.79 -39.06 -2.31
CA SER A 403 -1.52 -39.77 -2.43
C SER A 403 -0.28 -38.86 -2.30
N GLU A 404 -0.42 -37.55 -2.59
CA GLU A 404 0.69 -36.60 -2.58
C GLU A 404 0.65 -35.60 -1.39
N CYS A 405 -0.46 -35.51 -0.64
CA CYS A 405 -0.59 -34.53 0.43
C CYS A 405 0.23 -34.88 1.68
N ASP A 406 0.84 -33.87 2.28
CA ASP A 406 1.66 -33.94 3.50
C ASP A 406 1.44 -32.68 4.39
N ASP A 407 2.26 -32.49 5.41
CA ASP A 407 2.19 -31.37 6.35
C ASP A 407 2.61 -30.01 5.75
N ARG A 408 3.26 -30.02 4.56
CA ARG A 408 3.64 -28.84 3.79
C ARG A 408 2.77 -28.61 2.54
N THR A 409 1.57 -29.22 2.55
CA THR A 409 0.63 -29.13 1.41
C THR A 409 -0.59 -28.26 1.75
N LEU A 410 -0.97 -27.36 0.83
CA LEU A 410 -2.26 -26.68 0.80
C LEU A 410 -3.21 -27.39 -0.16
N VAL A 411 -4.31 -27.90 0.35
CA VAL A 411 -5.30 -28.65 -0.43
C VAL A 411 -6.58 -27.82 -0.60
N LEU A 412 -7.03 -27.69 -1.85
CA LEU A 412 -8.19 -26.89 -2.25
C LEU A 412 -9.19 -27.78 -2.97
N PHE A 413 -10.34 -28.07 -2.34
CA PHE A 413 -11.40 -28.86 -2.92
C PHE A 413 -12.64 -28.01 -3.25
N ASP A 414 -13.06 -28.01 -4.49
CA ASP A 414 -14.34 -27.39 -4.87
C ASP A 414 -15.45 -28.44 -5.01
N GLU A 415 -16.61 -28.14 -4.45
CA GLU A 415 -17.80 -29.01 -4.42
C GLU A 415 -17.52 -30.47 -4.00
N LEU A 416 -16.72 -30.64 -2.93
CA LEU A 416 -16.26 -31.94 -2.47
C LEU A 416 -17.41 -32.89 -2.16
N GLY A 417 -17.40 -34.07 -2.80
CA GLY A 417 -18.41 -35.11 -2.69
C GLY A 417 -19.61 -34.98 -3.63
N ALA A 418 -19.68 -33.91 -4.45
CA ALA A 418 -20.78 -33.71 -5.37
C ALA A 418 -20.85 -34.80 -6.49
N GLY A 419 -22.04 -35.02 -7.04
CA GLY A 419 -22.26 -35.92 -8.18
C GLY A 419 -22.53 -37.36 -7.83
N THR A 420 -22.75 -37.72 -6.56
CA THR A 420 -23.19 -39.04 -6.08
C THR A 420 -24.35 -38.91 -5.09
N ASP A 421 -24.79 -40.04 -4.48
CA ASP A 421 -25.77 -39.99 -3.39
C ASP A 421 -25.34 -39.04 -2.29
N PRO A 422 -26.19 -38.14 -1.79
CA PRO A 422 -25.82 -37.11 -0.81
C PRO A 422 -25.20 -37.66 0.47
N ALA A 423 -25.70 -38.78 1.01
CA ALA A 423 -25.19 -39.38 2.24
C ALA A 423 -23.81 -40.01 2.03
N GLU A 424 -23.62 -40.71 0.90
CA GLU A 424 -22.33 -41.28 0.52
C GLU A 424 -21.31 -40.17 0.21
N GLY A 425 -21.71 -39.15 -0.52
CA GLY A 425 -20.89 -38.01 -0.87
C GLY A 425 -20.40 -37.24 0.36
N ALA A 426 -21.27 -36.98 1.31
CA ALA A 426 -20.94 -36.34 2.59
C ALA A 426 -20.00 -37.19 3.45
N ALA A 427 -20.22 -38.51 3.52
CA ALA A 427 -19.34 -39.42 4.25
C ALA A 427 -17.94 -39.50 3.63
N LEU A 428 -17.84 -39.59 2.30
CA LEU A 428 -16.56 -39.56 1.59
C LEU A 428 -15.85 -38.25 1.80
N ALA A 429 -16.53 -37.12 1.61
CA ALA A 429 -15.95 -35.79 1.81
C ALA A 429 -15.39 -35.60 3.21
N THR A 430 -16.13 -36.02 4.24
CA THR A 430 -15.65 -35.97 5.63
C THR A 430 -14.39 -36.81 5.82
N SER A 431 -14.38 -38.04 5.27
CA SER A 431 -13.23 -38.95 5.39
C SER A 431 -11.99 -38.43 4.67
N ILE A 432 -12.15 -37.83 3.50
CA ILE A 432 -11.07 -37.22 2.73
C ILE A 432 -10.45 -36.03 3.48
N ILE A 433 -11.28 -35.13 4.01
CA ILE A 433 -10.80 -33.98 4.81
C ILE A 433 -10.03 -34.48 6.03
N GLU A 434 -10.58 -35.46 6.77
CA GLU A 434 -9.92 -36.03 7.95
C GLU A 434 -8.61 -36.72 7.61
N PHE A 435 -8.53 -37.37 6.45
CA PHE A 435 -7.26 -37.96 5.98
C PHE A 435 -6.22 -36.89 5.73
N CYS A 436 -6.53 -35.85 4.95
CA CYS A 436 -5.59 -34.76 4.66
C CYS A 436 -5.16 -34.03 5.95
N ARG A 437 -6.09 -33.84 6.91
CA ARG A 437 -5.78 -33.27 8.23
C ARG A 437 -4.81 -34.13 9.02
N LYS A 438 -4.98 -35.46 9.02
CA LYS A 438 -4.06 -36.41 9.67
C LYS A 438 -2.67 -36.39 9.06
N MET A 439 -2.56 -36.09 7.77
CA MET A 439 -1.28 -35.87 7.08
C MET A 439 -0.64 -34.51 7.43
N GLY A 440 -1.37 -33.61 8.10
CA GLY A 440 -0.89 -32.29 8.51
C GLY A 440 -1.20 -31.17 7.52
N SER A 441 -1.84 -31.49 6.39
CA SER A 441 -2.14 -30.53 5.32
C SER A 441 -3.08 -29.42 5.77
N ARG A 442 -3.00 -28.26 5.14
CA ARG A 442 -4.01 -27.21 5.26
C ARG A 442 -5.08 -27.46 4.22
N VAL A 443 -6.36 -27.48 4.64
CA VAL A 443 -7.48 -27.84 3.78
C VAL A 443 -8.49 -26.71 3.66
N VAL A 444 -8.86 -26.34 2.45
CA VAL A 444 -10.03 -25.51 2.19
C VAL A 444 -10.95 -26.25 1.25
N ALA A 445 -12.15 -26.54 1.70
CA ALA A 445 -13.13 -27.27 0.91
C ALA A 445 -14.43 -26.48 0.76
N THR A 446 -15.04 -26.50 -0.41
CA THR A 446 -16.39 -25.99 -0.59
C THR A 446 -17.39 -27.14 -0.66
N THR A 447 -18.58 -26.93 -0.17
CA THR A 447 -19.65 -27.92 -0.22
C THR A 447 -21.03 -27.28 -0.03
N HIS A 448 -22.06 -28.03 -0.35
CA HIS A 448 -23.45 -27.68 -0.06
C HIS A 448 -24.11 -28.68 0.91
N TYR A 449 -23.40 -29.71 1.37
CA TYR A 449 -23.93 -30.71 2.30
C TYR A 449 -24.06 -30.18 3.74
N ALA A 450 -25.21 -30.46 4.36
CA ALA A 450 -25.50 -30.08 5.75
C ALA A 450 -24.62 -30.86 6.74
N GLU A 451 -24.29 -32.10 6.44
CA GLU A 451 -23.46 -32.98 7.27
C GLU A 451 -22.05 -32.42 7.46
N LEU A 452 -21.45 -31.81 6.44
CA LEU A 452 -20.15 -31.17 6.54
C LEU A 452 -20.20 -29.91 7.41
N LYS A 453 -21.31 -29.16 7.41
CA LYS A 453 -21.51 -28.04 8.33
C LYS A 453 -21.49 -28.51 9.78
N LEU A 454 -22.21 -29.61 10.06
CA LEU A 454 -22.26 -30.24 11.39
C LEU A 454 -20.92 -30.82 11.81
N TYR A 455 -20.22 -31.47 10.87
CA TYR A 455 -18.86 -31.96 11.08
C TYR A 455 -17.91 -30.84 11.52
N ALA A 456 -17.90 -29.70 10.81
CA ALA A 456 -17.07 -28.56 11.16
C ALA A 456 -17.44 -27.89 12.49
N MET A 457 -18.70 -27.99 12.93
CA MET A 457 -19.11 -27.48 14.25
C MET A 457 -18.68 -28.39 15.41
N ARG A 458 -18.51 -29.71 15.17
CA ARG A 458 -18.19 -30.70 16.17
C ARG A 458 -16.71 -31.04 16.27
N THR A 459 -15.93 -30.71 15.25
CA THR A 459 -14.54 -31.13 15.11
C THR A 459 -13.59 -29.97 15.40
N ASN A 460 -12.77 -30.09 16.41
CA ASN A 460 -11.74 -29.12 16.72
C ASN A 460 -10.74 -29.00 15.55
N GLY A 461 -10.37 -27.78 15.22
CA GLY A 461 -9.43 -27.50 14.11
C GLY A 461 -10.12 -27.39 12.74
N VAL A 462 -11.43 -27.62 12.64
CA VAL A 462 -12.22 -27.39 11.43
C VAL A 462 -13.15 -26.21 11.64
N MET A 463 -13.15 -25.28 10.71
CA MET A 463 -13.93 -24.04 10.80
C MET A 463 -14.94 -23.95 9.65
N ASN A 464 -16.20 -23.65 10.01
CA ASN A 464 -17.19 -23.27 9.01
C ASN A 464 -16.92 -21.86 8.48
N ALA A 465 -17.17 -21.67 7.20
CA ALA A 465 -17.25 -20.35 6.58
C ALA A 465 -18.41 -20.31 5.59
N SER A 466 -18.94 -19.15 5.31
CA SER A 466 -20.01 -18.98 4.32
C SER A 466 -19.78 -17.78 3.43
N CYS A 467 -20.24 -17.90 2.16
CA CYS A 467 -20.36 -16.76 1.29
C CYS A 467 -21.71 -16.08 1.51
N GLU A 468 -21.69 -14.82 1.90
CA GLU A 468 -22.89 -14.05 2.19
C GLU A 468 -23.73 -13.87 0.91
N PHE A 469 -25.04 -14.06 1.05
CA PHE A 469 -26.00 -13.89 -0.04
C PHE A 469 -27.13 -12.96 0.40
N ASP A 470 -27.39 -11.92 -0.38
CA ASP A 470 -28.48 -11.00 -0.09
C ASP A 470 -29.80 -11.54 -0.67
N VAL A 471 -30.65 -11.97 0.23
CA VAL A 471 -31.99 -12.52 -0.10
C VAL A 471 -32.93 -11.42 -0.60
N GLU A 472 -32.72 -10.15 -0.23
CA GLU A 472 -33.58 -9.05 -0.67
C GLU A 472 -33.34 -8.70 -2.14
N THR A 473 -32.09 -8.63 -2.56
CA THR A 473 -31.71 -8.32 -3.94
C THR A 473 -31.53 -9.54 -4.83
N LEU A 474 -31.54 -10.76 -4.28
CA LEU A 474 -31.19 -12.02 -4.93
C LEU A 474 -29.78 -11.97 -5.58
N ARG A 475 -28.85 -11.26 -4.96
CA ARG A 475 -27.48 -11.12 -5.46
C ARG A 475 -26.46 -11.58 -4.43
N PRO A 476 -25.39 -12.23 -4.87
CA PRO A 476 -24.27 -12.52 -4.00
C PRO A 476 -23.59 -11.22 -3.56
N THR A 477 -23.23 -11.11 -2.29
CA THR A 477 -22.39 -10.01 -1.79
C THR A 477 -20.92 -10.31 -1.95
N TYR A 478 -20.55 -11.56 -2.23
CA TYR A 478 -19.18 -12.10 -2.32
C TYR A 478 -18.34 -11.95 -1.05
N LYS A 479 -18.93 -11.61 0.08
CA LYS A 479 -18.22 -11.53 1.36
C LYS A 479 -18.10 -12.91 1.97
N LEU A 480 -16.92 -13.23 2.47
CA LEU A 480 -16.66 -14.45 3.24
C LEU A 480 -16.85 -14.20 4.72
N LEU A 481 -17.65 -15.04 5.37
CA LEU A 481 -17.98 -15.02 6.78
C LEU A 481 -17.39 -16.26 7.45
N ILE A 482 -16.32 -16.08 8.24
CA ILE A 482 -15.67 -17.19 8.95
C ILE A 482 -16.36 -17.42 10.31
N GLY A 483 -16.52 -18.69 10.70
CA GLY A 483 -17.13 -19.10 11.96
C GLY A 483 -18.63 -19.38 11.85
N ILE A 484 -19.25 -19.13 10.71
CA ILE A 484 -20.70 -19.31 10.52
C ILE A 484 -20.95 -20.15 9.26
N PRO A 485 -21.66 -21.28 9.40
CA PRO A 485 -22.08 -22.05 8.23
C PRO A 485 -23.13 -21.30 7.42
N GLY A 486 -23.11 -21.46 6.09
CA GLY A 486 -24.10 -20.86 5.21
C GLY A 486 -25.48 -21.45 5.38
N LYS A 487 -26.46 -20.57 5.34
CA LYS A 487 -27.88 -20.91 5.36
C LYS A 487 -28.36 -21.33 3.97
N SER A 488 -29.28 -22.28 3.91
CA SER A 488 -30.01 -22.58 2.68
C SER A 488 -31.05 -21.50 2.43
N ASN A 489 -30.99 -20.84 1.25
CA ASN A 489 -31.93 -19.79 0.90
C ASN A 489 -32.88 -20.23 -0.25
N ALA A 490 -32.95 -21.55 -0.53
CA ALA A 490 -33.69 -22.08 -1.68
C ALA A 490 -35.18 -21.66 -1.67
N PHE A 491 -35.88 -21.80 -0.55
CA PHE A 491 -37.26 -21.38 -0.43
C PHE A 491 -37.48 -19.88 -0.57
N ALA A 492 -36.61 -19.08 0.03
CA ALA A 492 -36.67 -17.61 -0.08
C ALA A 492 -36.41 -17.14 -1.52
N ILE A 493 -35.47 -17.74 -2.20
CA ILE A 493 -35.15 -17.47 -3.63
C ILE A 493 -36.31 -17.89 -4.51
N SER A 494 -36.85 -19.12 -4.33
CA SER A 494 -37.98 -19.64 -5.12
C SER A 494 -39.23 -18.79 -4.97
N ARG A 495 -39.53 -18.34 -3.74
CA ARG A 495 -40.64 -17.41 -3.46
C ARG A 495 -40.50 -16.11 -4.25
N LYS A 496 -39.33 -15.51 -4.22
CA LYS A 496 -39.08 -14.25 -4.96
C LYS A 496 -39.07 -14.42 -6.48
N LEU A 497 -38.70 -15.60 -6.98
CA LEU A 497 -38.81 -15.95 -8.41
C LEU A 497 -40.23 -16.25 -8.86
N GLY A 498 -41.19 -16.28 -7.92
CA GLY A 498 -42.61 -16.42 -8.25
C GLY A 498 -43.15 -17.83 -8.12
N LEU A 499 -42.47 -18.76 -7.46
CA LEU A 499 -43.04 -20.08 -7.15
C LEU A 499 -44.20 -19.92 -6.18
N SER A 500 -45.33 -20.68 -6.43
CA SER A 500 -46.53 -20.51 -5.62
C SER A 500 -46.30 -20.90 -4.16
N GLU A 501 -46.97 -20.19 -3.25
CA GLU A 501 -46.87 -20.44 -1.80
C GLU A 501 -47.36 -21.86 -1.42
N ASP A 502 -48.26 -22.43 -2.18
CA ASP A 502 -48.77 -23.79 -1.91
C ASP A 502 -47.68 -24.84 -2.16
N ILE A 503 -46.91 -24.70 -3.26
CA ILE A 503 -45.80 -25.59 -3.55
C ILE A 503 -44.69 -25.40 -2.46
N LEU A 504 -44.44 -24.18 -2.05
CA LEU A 504 -43.44 -23.89 -1.02
C LEU A 504 -43.82 -24.48 0.33
N LYS A 505 -45.12 -24.42 0.73
CA LYS A 505 -45.63 -25.03 1.96
C LYS A 505 -45.55 -26.58 1.90
N GLU A 506 -45.89 -27.18 0.76
CA GLU A 506 -45.75 -28.63 0.61
C GLU A 506 -44.27 -29.07 0.67
N ALA A 507 -43.37 -28.34 -0.02
CA ALA A 507 -41.94 -28.60 0.04
C ALA A 507 -41.37 -28.42 1.47
N ASP A 508 -41.83 -27.39 2.19
CA ASP A 508 -41.42 -27.17 3.59
C ASP A 508 -41.88 -28.28 4.50
N ALA A 509 -43.08 -28.86 4.27
CA ALA A 509 -43.60 -29.99 5.06
C ALA A 509 -42.82 -31.30 4.86
N LEU A 510 -42.09 -31.43 3.72
CA LEU A 510 -41.26 -32.60 3.39
C LEU A 510 -39.84 -32.51 3.98
N VAL A 511 -39.40 -31.33 4.50
CA VAL A 511 -38.09 -31.18 5.14
C VAL A 511 -38.16 -31.69 6.58
N ASP A 512 -37.17 -32.49 6.98
CA ASP A 512 -37.08 -33.05 8.32
C ASP A 512 -37.05 -32.01 9.44
N LYS A 513 -37.65 -32.30 10.59
CA LYS A 513 -37.68 -31.37 11.72
C LYS A 513 -36.30 -31.04 12.27
N SER A 514 -35.40 -32.04 12.28
CA SER A 514 -34.00 -31.81 12.72
C SER A 514 -33.23 -30.78 11.88
N ASP A 515 -33.49 -30.78 10.57
CA ASP A 515 -32.88 -29.83 9.64
C ASP A 515 -33.46 -28.41 9.81
N LYS A 516 -34.77 -28.31 10.11
CA LYS A 516 -35.43 -27.02 10.39
C LYS A 516 -34.92 -26.40 11.70
N ASP A 517 -34.86 -27.17 12.79
CA ASP A 517 -34.34 -26.69 14.07
C ASP A 517 -32.88 -26.21 13.95
N PHE A 518 -32.08 -26.89 13.12
CA PHE A 518 -30.70 -26.48 12.83
C PHE A 518 -30.63 -25.17 12.01
N GLU A 519 -31.44 -25.03 10.97
CA GLU A 519 -31.52 -23.81 10.13
C GLU A 519 -32.04 -22.60 10.95
N ASP A 520 -32.93 -22.83 11.94
CA ASP A 520 -33.41 -21.76 12.84
C ASP A 520 -32.31 -21.26 13.79
N VAL A 521 -31.50 -22.17 14.32
CA VAL A 521 -30.33 -21.82 15.14
C VAL A 521 -29.30 -21.04 14.31
N LEU A 522 -29.05 -21.48 13.07
CA LEU A 522 -28.17 -20.76 12.15
C LEU A 522 -28.70 -19.35 11.85
N SER A 523 -30.02 -19.19 11.71
CA SER A 523 -30.67 -17.90 11.45
C SER A 523 -30.43 -16.92 12.62
N GLN A 524 -30.58 -17.40 13.85
CA GLN A 524 -30.32 -16.58 15.05
C GLN A 524 -28.84 -16.19 15.17
N LEU A 525 -27.91 -17.12 14.89
CA LEU A 525 -26.48 -16.83 14.90
C LEU A 525 -26.09 -15.79 13.85
N GLU A 526 -26.64 -15.89 12.66
CA GLU A 526 -26.39 -14.92 11.59
C GLU A 526 -26.94 -13.53 11.93
N GLN A 527 -28.13 -13.45 12.52
CA GLN A 527 -28.72 -12.19 12.98
C GLN A 527 -27.89 -11.53 14.10
N GLN A 528 -27.44 -12.31 15.09
CA GLN A 528 -26.55 -11.82 16.15
C GLN A 528 -25.23 -11.31 15.60
N ARG A 529 -24.65 -12.02 14.63
CA ARG A 529 -23.42 -11.60 13.96
C ARG A 529 -23.60 -10.29 13.18
N GLN A 530 -24.69 -10.16 12.43
CA GLN A 530 -24.98 -8.92 11.69
C GLN A 530 -25.07 -7.73 12.63
N GLN A 531 -25.72 -7.91 13.80
CA GLN A 531 -25.77 -6.89 14.83
C GLN A 531 -24.39 -6.56 15.41
N MET A 532 -23.58 -7.58 15.69
CA MET A 532 -22.21 -7.39 16.18
C MET A 532 -21.32 -6.69 15.16
N GLU A 533 -21.42 -7.06 13.87
CA GLU A 533 -20.64 -6.44 12.79
C GLU A 533 -21.06 -4.98 12.56
N ALA A 534 -22.37 -4.69 12.60
CA ALA A 534 -22.88 -3.32 12.54
C ALA A 534 -22.35 -2.49 13.72
N ALA A 535 -22.41 -3.02 14.94
CA ALA A 535 -21.87 -2.35 16.12
C ALA A 535 -20.36 -2.14 16.05
N ARG A 536 -19.62 -3.11 15.51
CA ARG A 536 -18.16 -3.01 15.27
C ARG A 536 -17.81 -1.93 14.25
N GLN A 537 -18.55 -1.87 13.14
CA GLN A 537 -18.34 -0.83 12.11
C GLN A 537 -18.64 0.57 12.66
N GLU A 538 -19.69 0.71 13.47
CA GLU A 538 -20.03 1.94 14.17
C GLU A 538 -18.91 2.35 15.15
N ALA A 539 -18.42 1.40 15.93
CA ALA A 539 -17.31 1.63 16.87
C ALA A 539 -16.03 2.05 16.17
N GLU A 540 -15.69 1.42 15.04
CA GLU A 540 -14.51 1.79 14.24
C GLU A 540 -14.66 3.17 13.59
N ARG A 541 -15.87 3.50 13.10
CA ARG A 541 -16.18 4.84 12.59
C ARG A 541 -16.01 5.91 13.67
N LEU A 542 -16.60 5.69 14.86
CA LEU A 542 -16.47 6.59 15.99
C LEU A 542 -15.01 6.73 16.44
N ARG A 543 -14.24 5.64 16.40
CA ARG A 543 -12.80 5.67 16.69
C ARG A 543 -12.04 6.54 15.70
N GLN A 544 -12.32 6.40 14.40
CA GLN A 544 -11.67 7.23 13.37
C GLN A 544 -12.07 8.70 13.48
N GLU A 545 -13.34 9.01 13.81
CA GLU A 545 -13.80 10.37 14.08
C GLU A 545 -13.10 10.96 15.32
N THR A 546 -12.96 10.16 16.38
CA THR A 546 -12.26 10.57 17.60
C THR A 546 -10.78 10.88 17.32
N LEU A 547 -10.11 10.04 16.51
CA LEU A 547 -8.71 10.27 16.09
C LEU A 547 -8.57 11.55 15.26
N LYS A 548 -9.53 11.82 14.35
CA LYS A 548 -9.53 13.07 13.57
C LYS A 548 -9.71 14.31 14.47
N ILE A 549 -10.68 14.25 15.39
CA ILE A 549 -10.93 15.34 16.35
C ILE A 549 -9.71 15.56 17.24
N LYS A 550 -9.08 14.48 17.73
CA LYS A 550 -7.86 14.55 18.52
C LYS A 550 -6.72 15.24 17.76
N LYS A 551 -6.49 14.85 16.51
CA LYS A 551 -5.46 15.46 15.66
C LYS A 551 -5.73 16.96 15.40
N GLN A 552 -6.98 17.30 15.08
CA GLN A 552 -7.39 18.70 14.91
C GLN A 552 -7.22 19.53 16.19
N SER A 553 -7.55 18.93 17.36
CA SER A 553 -7.35 19.57 18.65
C SER A 553 -5.86 19.78 18.98
N GLU A 554 -5.00 18.81 18.65
CA GLU A 554 -3.56 18.94 18.80
C GLU A 554 -2.98 20.03 17.89
N GLU A 555 -3.37 20.08 16.62
CA GLU A 555 -2.98 21.13 15.68
C GLU A 555 -3.46 22.52 16.12
N PHE A 556 -4.70 22.64 16.60
CA PHE A 556 -5.25 23.87 17.12
C PHE A 556 -4.50 24.36 18.39
N ASN A 557 -4.20 23.42 19.31
CA ASN A 557 -3.43 23.75 20.52
C ASN A 557 -2.00 24.20 20.18
N GLU A 558 -1.38 23.59 19.16
CA GLU A 558 -0.04 24.01 18.72
C GLU A 558 -0.07 25.39 18.06
N GLN A 559 -1.11 25.72 17.27
CA GLN A 559 -1.30 27.04 16.71
C GLN A 559 -1.51 28.08 17.83
N LEU A 560 -2.37 27.79 18.80
CA LEU A 560 -2.63 28.66 19.94
C LEU A 560 -1.34 28.91 20.76
N ARG A 561 -0.51 27.89 20.91
CA ARG A 561 0.77 28.02 21.59
C ARG A 561 1.75 28.94 20.82
N ARG A 562 1.81 28.78 19.49
CA ARG A 562 2.63 29.64 18.61
C ARG A 562 2.16 31.09 18.62
N GLU A 563 0.83 31.33 18.62
CA GLU A 563 0.27 32.68 18.73
C GLU A 563 0.55 33.30 20.09
N LYS A 564 0.43 32.51 21.16
CA LYS A 564 0.75 32.96 22.51
C LYS A 564 2.23 33.33 22.66
N GLU A 565 3.14 32.55 22.08
CA GLU A 565 4.59 32.83 22.09
C GLU A 565 4.89 34.12 21.31
N LYS A 566 4.26 34.32 20.13
CA LYS A 566 4.42 35.57 19.35
C LYS A 566 3.90 36.79 20.11
N ALA A 567 2.74 36.67 20.74
CA ALA A 567 2.15 37.76 21.54
C ALA A 567 3.04 38.09 22.75
N MET A 568 3.62 37.07 23.37
CA MET A 568 4.53 37.26 24.54
C MET A 568 5.89 37.87 24.12
N GLU A 569 6.40 37.53 22.94
CA GLU A 569 7.58 38.21 22.38
C GLU A 569 7.30 39.67 22.01
N ALA A 570 6.13 39.95 21.40
CA ALA A 570 5.73 41.31 21.08
C ALA A 570 5.63 42.18 22.37
N ALA A 571 4.96 41.65 23.38
CA ALA A 571 4.83 42.33 24.68
C ALA A 571 6.18 42.55 25.36
N ARG A 572 7.13 41.59 25.24
CA ARG A 572 8.51 41.74 25.73
C ARG A 572 9.29 42.82 24.98
N ARG A 573 9.12 42.94 23.67
CA ARG A 573 9.74 44.00 22.85
C ARG A 573 9.19 45.35 23.25
N GLU A 574 7.90 45.48 23.39
CA GLU A 574 7.23 46.72 23.80
C GLU A 574 7.66 47.17 25.23
N ALA A 575 7.74 46.21 26.18
CA ALA A 575 8.21 46.49 27.52
C ALA A 575 9.70 46.94 27.52
N ARG A 576 10.56 46.35 26.67
CA ARG A 576 11.94 46.82 26.54
C ARG A 576 12.04 48.22 25.99
N GLN A 577 11.25 48.53 25.00
CA GLN A 577 11.21 49.88 24.40
C GLN A 577 10.78 50.94 25.44
N ILE A 578 9.74 50.64 26.24
CA ILE A 578 9.28 51.52 27.31
C ILE A 578 10.40 51.73 28.37
N ILE A 579 11.13 50.69 28.73
CA ILE A 579 12.25 50.77 29.68
C ILE A 579 13.42 51.60 29.10
N GLU A 580 13.69 51.47 27.81
CA GLU A 580 14.76 52.29 27.15
C GLU A 580 14.35 53.75 27.05
N GLU A 581 13.10 54.03 26.71
CA GLU A 581 12.56 55.40 26.70
C GLU A 581 12.59 56.03 28.11
N ALA A 582 12.19 55.26 29.10
CA ALA A 582 12.28 55.73 30.50
C ALA A 582 13.71 55.97 30.98
N ARG A 583 14.65 55.14 30.57
CA ARG A 583 16.11 55.35 30.88
C ARG A 583 16.66 56.57 30.16
N ALA A 584 16.29 56.80 28.90
CA ALA A 584 16.70 57.95 28.14
C ALA A 584 16.16 59.24 28.78
N ALA A 585 14.90 59.28 29.22
CA ALA A 585 14.30 60.40 29.93
C ALA A 585 14.97 60.65 31.31
N ALA A 586 15.29 59.61 32.06
CA ALA A 586 15.99 59.68 33.30
C ALA A 586 17.45 60.21 33.14
N ASN A 587 18.15 59.82 32.13
CA ASN A 587 19.50 60.31 31.80
C ASN A 587 19.46 61.79 31.39
N LEU A 588 18.50 62.19 30.56
CA LEU A 588 18.27 63.62 30.23
C LEU A 588 17.99 64.45 31.46
N ALA A 589 17.13 63.98 32.33
CA ALA A 589 16.85 64.66 33.60
C ALA A 589 18.10 64.73 34.52
N ALA A 590 18.91 63.69 34.56
CA ALA A 590 20.16 63.67 35.34
C ALA A 590 21.21 64.66 34.79
N ASP A 591 21.34 64.76 33.48
CA ASP A 591 22.25 65.71 32.82
C ASP A 591 21.75 67.16 32.94
N GLU A 592 20.43 67.39 32.91
CA GLU A 592 19.85 68.71 33.22
C GLU A 592 20.15 69.11 34.70
N ILE A 593 19.93 68.21 35.64
CA ILE A 593 20.27 68.46 37.07
C ILE A 593 21.78 68.73 37.22
N LYS A 594 22.63 68.05 36.49
CA LYS A 594 24.07 68.24 36.50
C LYS A 594 24.45 69.60 35.90
N SER A 595 23.77 69.99 34.78
CA SER A 595 23.98 71.32 34.21
C SER A 595 23.50 72.46 35.14
N MET A 596 22.37 72.27 35.83
CA MET A 596 21.80 73.18 36.81
C MET A 596 22.72 73.31 38.05
N ARG A 597 23.34 72.21 38.52
CA ARG A 597 24.32 72.22 39.56
C ARG A 597 25.58 73.04 39.18
N LYS A 598 26.03 72.92 37.94
CA LYS A 598 27.17 73.68 37.44
C LYS A 598 26.87 75.17 37.29
N GLN A 599 25.64 75.51 36.88
CA GLN A 599 25.21 76.94 36.83
C GLN A 599 24.93 77.55 38.18
N LEU A 600 24.48 76.74 39.14
CA LEU A 600 24.38 77.20 40.59
C LEU A 600 25.73 77.51 41.28
N GLN A 601 26.80 76.97 40.73
CA GLN A 601 28.14 77.25 41.14
C GLN A 601 28.72 78.58 40.54
N GLU A 602 28.10 79.01 39.41
CA GLU A 602 28.60 80.19 38.67
C GLU A 602 27.71 81.41 38.79
N GLU A 603 26.43 81.39 39.21
CA GLU A 603 25.60 82.59 39.37
C GLU A 603 24.50 82.41 40.43
N ALA A 604 24.42 83.29 41.36
CA ALA A 604 23.32 83.44 42.32
C ALA A 604 22.16 84.19 41.68
N ASN A 605 21.20 83.50 41.16
CA ASN A 605 19.90 84.12 40.76
C ASN A 605 18.72 83.11 40.83
N VAL A 606 17.79 83.37 41.72
CA VAL A 606 16.71 82.52 42.22
C VAL A 606 15.45 82.46 41.25
N VAL A 607 15.45 83.33 40.26
CA VAL A 607 14.16 83.45 39.40
C VAL A 607 14.03 82.43 38.29
N GLY A 608 15.11 81.79 37.80
CA GLY A 608 15.06 80.83 36.70
C GLY A 608 14.69 79.38 37.11
N MET A 609 14.70 79.09 38.42
CA MET A 609 14.56 77.67 38.91
C MET A 609 13.11 77.16 38.90
N ASN A 610 12.14 78.06 39.11
CA ASN A 610 10.74 77.65 39.17
C ASN A 610 10.12 77.33 37.79
N GLN A 611 10.59 77.94 36.69
CA GLN A 611 10.16 77.63 35.34
C GLN A 611 10.69 76.31 34.87
N ARG A 612 11.94 75.98 35.10
CA ARG A 612 12.55 74.69 34.66
C ARG A 612 12.07 73.49 35.49
N GLN A 613 11.74 73.69 36.76
CA GLN A 613 11.12 72.67 37.59
C GLN A 613 9.71 72.34 37.14
N SER A 614 8.98 73.31 36.56
CA SER A 614 7.66 73.07 36.00
C SER A 614 7.74 72.33 34.65
N GLU A 615 8.77 72.58 33.79
CA GLU A 615 9.01 71.85 32.56
C GLU A 615 9.42 70.40 32.83
N LEU A 616 10.27 70.15 33.81
CA LEU A 616 10.68 68.81 34.21
C LEU A 616 9.49 67.98 34.77
N ARG A 617 8.63 68.62 35.55
CA ARG A 617 7.36 67.96 35.99
C ARG A 617 6.44 67.69 34.85
N ARG A 618 6.36 68.53 33.80
CA ARG A 618 5.53 68.34 32.65
C ARG A 618 6.04 67.15 31.80
N THR A 619 7.33 67.02 31.58
CA THR A 619 7.93 65.88 30.86
C THR A 619 7.78 64.53 31.59
N LEU A 620 7.92 64.55 32.91
CA LEU A 620 7.67 63.37 33.77
C LEU A 620 6.19 62.96 33.76
N ASN A 621 5.27 63.90 33.78
CA ASN A 621 3.82 63.64 33.71
C ASN A 621 3.43 63.13 32.31
N GLU A 622 4.05 63.61 31.23
CA GLU A 622 3.85 63.10 29.87
C GLU A 622 4.33 61.65 29.67
N VAL A 623 5.41 61.24 30.37
CA VAL A 623 5.90 59.87 30.41
C VAL A 623 5.01 58.98 31.28
N GLU A 624 4.53 59.51 32.41
CA GLU A 624 3.61 58.81 33.31
C GLU A 624 2.24 58.59 32.69
N ASP A 625 1.73 59.54 31.89
CA ASP A 625 0.51 59.42 31.15
C ASP A 625 0.62 58.40 29.99
N LYS A 626 1.75 58.33 29.30
CA LYS A 626 2.05 57.27 28.32
C LYS A 626 2.11 55.89 28.93
N LEU A 627 2.62 55.76 30.16
CA LEU A 627 2.65 54.51 30.92
C LEU A 627 1.28 54.06 31.42
N ARG A 628 0.38 55.03 31.70
CA ARG A 628 -1.01 54.73 32.13
C ARG A 628 -1.94 54.28 31.04
N THR A 629 -1.65 54.59 29.76
CA THR A 629 -2.52 54.21 28.61
C THR A 629 -2.28 52.77 28.12
N SER A 630 -1.37 52.00 28.71
CA SER A 630 -1.05 50.64 28.27
C SER A 630 -1.61 49.51 29.16
N GLU A 631 -2.50 49.77 30.11
CA GLU A 631 -3.20 48.68 30.82
C GLU A 631 -4.48 48.32 30.12
N PRO A 632 -4.64 47.11 29.59
CA PRO A 632 -5.96 46.68 29.14
C PRO A 632 -6.83 46.40 30.35
N LEU A 633 -7.93 47.14 30.47
CA LEU A 633 -8.99 46.89 31.42
C LEU A 633 -9.58 45.50 31.19
N LYS A 634 -9.16 44.50 31.95
CA LYS A 634 -9.89 43.26 32.12
C LYS A 634 -11.16 43.58 32.87
N GLU A 635 -12.32 43.44 32.20
CA GLU A 635 -13.62 43.43 32.85
C GLU A 635 -13.63 42.37 33.95
N ARG A 636 -13.65 42.86 35.20
CA ARG A 636 -13.68 42.01 36.40
C ARG A 636 -15.16 41.69 36.69
N ARG A 637 -15.55 40.42 36.45
CA ARG A 637 -16.83 39.92 36.99
C ARG A 637 -16.71 39.84 38.50
N LYS A 638 -17.66 40.45 39.23
CA LYS A 638 -17.73 40.36 40.70
C LYS A 638 -17.91 38.90 41.11
N PRO A 639 -17.22 38.43 42.17
CA PRO A 639 -17.36 37.06 42.64
C PRO A 639 -18.81 36.77 43.03
N THR A 640 -19.33 35.64 42.63
CA THR A 640 -20.72 35.21 42.86
C THR A 640 -20.98 34.71 44.28
N ARG A 641 -19.93 34.56 45.12
CA ARG A 641 -20.02 34.14 46.52
C ARG A 641 -18.90 34.75 47.36
N GLY A 642 -19.07 34.75 48.71
CA GLY A 642 -18.02 35.16 49.67
C GLY A 642 -16.84 34.17 49.66
N ILE A 643 -15.64 34.66 49.92
CA ILE A 643 -14.39 33.90 49.98
C ILE A 643 -14.32 33.09 51.29
N LEU A 644 -14.05 31.80 51.18
CA LEU A 644 -14.01 30.84 52.30
C LEU A 644 -12.61 30.30 52.51
N VAL A 645 -12.36 29.74 53.69
CA VAL A 645 -11.08 29.09 54.02
C VAL A 645 -10.88 27.89 53.09
N GLY A 646 -9.72 27.84 52.43
CA GLY A 646 -9.37 26.78 51.43
C GLY A 646 -9.51 27.28 49.99
N ASP A 647 -10.09 28.43 49.71
CA ASP A 647 -10.21 28.99 48.36
C ASP A 647 -8.82 29.49 47.87
N THR A 648 -8.63 29.40 46.55
CA THR A 648 -7.43 29.94 45.90
C THR A 648 -7.75 31.35 45.39
N VAL A 649 -7.02 32.32 45.84
CA VAL A 649 -7.17 33.72 45.50
C VAL A 649 -5.91 34.30 44.85
N GLU A 650 -6.05 35.31 44.06
CA GLU A 650 -4.92 36.08 43.50
C GLU A 650 -4.80 37.42 44.27
N LEU A 651 -3.61 37.70 44.76
CA LEU A 651 -3.27 39.00 45.37
C LEU A 651 -3.12 40.04 44.26
N LEU A 652 -4.01 41.02 44.24
CA LEU A 652 -4.11 42.04 43.18
C LEU A 652 -2.87 42.91 43.02
N LYS A 653 -2.15 43.19 44.14
CA LYS A 653 -0.91 44.02 44.16
C LYS A 653 0.33 43.25 43.71
N LEU A 654 0.34 41.94 43.84
CA LEU A 654 1.53 41.11 43.62
C LEU A 654 1.35 40.12 42.44
N GLY A 655 0.15 39.97 41.90
CA GLY A 655 -0.15 38.96 40.81
C GLY A 655 0.14 37.52 41.21
N THR A 656 0.17 37.20 42.52
CA THR A 656 0.56 35.89 43.03
C THR A 656 -0.64 35.14 43.57
N LYS A 657 -0.73 33.85 43.25
CA LYS A 657 -1.78 32.96 43.74
C LYS A 657 -1.48 32.55 45.19
N ALA A 658 -2.49 32.60 46.04
CA ALA A 658 -2.39 32.22 47.47
C ALA A 658 -3.66 31.45 47.88
N SER A 659 -3.54 30.54 48.85
CA SER A 659 -4.68 29.85 49.47
C SER A 659 -5.13 30.53 50.73
N VAL A 660 -6.44 30.66 50.94
CA VAL A 660 -6.99 31.26 52.15
C VAL A 660 -6.88 30.24 53.31
N VAL A 661 -6.11 30.60 54.32
CA VAL A 661 -5.87 29.73 55.50
C VAL A 661 -6.83 30.02 56.64
N ALA A 662 -7.16 31.29 56.87
CA ALA A 662 -8.12 31.72 57.89
C ALA A 662 -8.76 33.05 57.52
N VAL A 663 -9.95 33.29 58.04
CA VAL A 663 -10.67 34.56 57.96
C VAL A 663 -10.76 35.14 59.37
N ASN A 664 -10.17 36.30 59.55
CA ASN A 664 -10.15 36.96 60.87
C ASN A 664 -11.47 37.66 61.16
N LYS A 665 -11.72 37.93 62.44
CA LYS A 665 -12.97 38.61 62.91
C LYS A 665 -13.06 40.11 62.48
N ASP A 666 -11.96 40.68 62.04
CA ASP A 666 -11.80 42.04 61.51
C ASP A 666 -12.02 42.17 59.98
N GLY A 667 -12.47 41.10 59.33
CA GLY A 667 -12.70 41.06 57.88
C GLY A 667 -11.44 40.95 57.01
N THR A 668 -10.28 40.62 57.57
CA THR A 668 -9.05 40.34 56.85
C THR A 668 -8.86 38.86 56.65
N TYR A 669 -8.20 38.47 55.54
CA TYR A 669 -7.91 37.11 55.15
C TYR A 669 -6.45 36.77 55.36
N GLN A 670 -6.18 35.65 56.07
CA GLN A 670 -4.82 35.09 56.14
C GLN A 670 -4.60 34.21 54.91
N LEU A 671 -3.58 34.51 54.15
CA LEU A 671 -3.23 33.88 52.88
C LEU A 671 -1.87 33.19 52.97
N GLN A 672 -1.75 32.06 52.31
CA GLN A 672 -0.50 31.37 52.17
C GLN A 672 -0.11 31.31 50.70
N ALA A 673 0.98 31.97 50.32
CA ALA A 673 1.60 31.94 49.01
C ALA A 673 2.94 31.19 49.11
N GLY A 674 2.96 29.89 48.86
CA GLY A 674 4.14 29.03 49.06
C GLY A 674 4.52 28.94 50.53
N ILE A 675 5.70 29.49 50.91
CA ILE A 675 6.23 29.48 52.27
C ILE A 675 5.81 30.74 53.05
N LEU A 676 5.30 31.78 52.36
CA LEU A 676 4.98 33.07 52.96
C LEU A 676 3.51 33.12 53.41
N LYS A 677 3.27 33.60 54.65
CA LYS A 677 1.94 33.92 55.17
C LYS A 677 1.75 35.43 55.09
N LEU A 678 0.68 35.86 54.48
CA LEU A 678 0.32 37.26 54.25
C LEU A 678 -1.08 37.53 54.75
N THR A 679 -1.38 38.75 55.15
CA THR A 679 -2.72 39.18 55.52
C THR A 679 -3.17 40.23 54.49
N ALA A 680 -4.36 40.02 53.88
CA ALA A 680 -4.92 40.93 52.89
C ALA A 680 -6.39 41.22 53.19
N LYS A 681 -6.86 42.40 52.74
CA LYS A 681 -8.26 42.77 52.80
C LYS A 681 -9.03 42.20 51.59
N GLU A 682 -10.33 42.16 51.68
CA GLU A 682 -11.20 41.61 50.63
C GLU A 682 -11.04 42.34 49.27
N ASP A 683 -10.72 43.64 49.32
CA ASP A 683 -10.47 44.45 48.12
C ASP A 683 -9.10 44.23 47.46
N GLU A 684 -8.20 43.55 48.12
CA GLU A 684 -6.83 43.24 47.65
C GLU A 684 -6.73 41.84 47.06
N ILE A 685 -7.78 41.02 47.07
CA ILE A 685 -7.80 39.63 46.64
C ILE A 685 -8.91 39.32 45.64
N TYR A 686 -8.62 38.42 44.67
CA TYR A 686 -9.60 38.01 43.68
C TYR A 686 -9.72 36.48 43.68
N LEU A 687 -10.94 35.93 43.70
CA LEU A 687 -11.22 34.51 43.72
C LEU A 687 -10.93 33.88 42.32
N LEU A 688 -9.99 32.95 42.23
CA LEU A 688 -9.55 32.33 40.95
C LEU A 688 -10.35 31.10 40.58
N GLU A 689 -10.82 30.29 41.53
CA GLU A 689 -11.58 29.08 41.31
C GLU A 689 -12.85 29.09 42.15
N GLN A 690 -13.98 28.92 41.52
CA GLN A 690 -15.26 28.65 42.19
C GLN A 690 -15.31 27.16 42.53
N ASP A 691 -14.64 26.73 43.58
CA ASP A 691 -14.76 25.37 44.06
C ASP A 691 -16.15 25.05 44.65
N ASN A 692 -16.61 23.86 44.36
CA ASN A 692 -17.92 23.29 44.76
C ASN A 692 -18.11 23.43 46.29
N PRO A 693 -19.27 23.85 46.82
CA PRO A 693 -19.51 24.15 48.24
C PRO A 693 -19.46 22.97 49.21
N TYR A 694 -19.02 21.76 48.73
CA TYR A 694 -19.00 20.52 49.55
C TYR A 694 -17.60 20.00 49.91
N ARG A 695 -16.53 20.84 49.90
CA ARG A 695 -15.28 20.42 50.48
C ARG A 695 -15.32 20.46 52.01
N ALA A 696 -15.45 19.29 52.63
CA ALA A 696 -15.48 19.08 54.08
C ALA A 696 -14.20 19.54 54.77
N LYS A 697 -14.36 20.00 55.98
CA LYS A 697 -13.33 20.43 56.95
C LYS A 697 -12.28 19.36 57.19
N GLY A 698 -11.03 19.76 57.05
CA GLY A 698 -9.94 19.32 57.93
C GLY A 698 -9.26 17.98 57.66
N ALA A 699 -8.08 18.01 57.13
CA ALA A 699 -6.98 17.12 57.58
C ALA A 699 -5.63 17.72 57.17
N HIS A 700 -4.72 17.83 58.12
CA HIS A 700 -3.35 18.26 57.96
C HIS A 700 -2.53 17.17 57.20
N PRO A 701 -1.60 17.52 56.30
CA PRO A 701 -0.72 16.55 55.67
C PRO A 701 0.47 16.23 56.55
N LYS A 702 0.65 14.95 56.92
CA LYS A 702 1.95 14.43 57.31
C LYS A 702 2.66 13.81 56.08
N HIS A 703 3.92 14.18 55.92
CA HIS A 703 4.86 13.64 54.94
C HIS A 703 5.02 12.13 55.01
N SER A 704 4.98 11.43 53.86
CA SER A 704 6.11 10.60 53.41
C SER A 704 5.69 9.70 52.24
N GLY A 705 6.56 9.49 51.24
CA GLY A 705 6.66 8.24 50.47
C GLY A 705 5.90 8.23 49.16
N ARG A 706 6.67 8.11 48.10
CA ARG A 706 6.29 7.75 46.76
C ARG A 706 5.19 6.70 46.72
N GLU A 707 4.01 7.03 46.14
CA GLU A 707 3.10 6.04 45.60
C GLU A 707 2.36 6.57 44.36
N MET A 708 2.08 5.65 43.48
CA MET A 708 1.46 5.85 42.17
C MET A 708 0.08 6.49 42.29
N LYS A 709 -0.24 7.45 41.41
CA LYS A 709 -1.56 8.07 41.26
C LYS A 709 -2.61 7.02 40.86
N LEU A 710 -3.39 6.54 41.80
CA LEU A 710 -4.71 5.97 41.54
C LEU A 710 -5.72 7.13 41.41
N SER A 711 -6.47 7.16 40.31
CA SER A 711 -7.61 8.05 40.14
C SER A 711 -8.65 7.80 41.24
N ALA A 712 -9.12 8.85 41.89
CA ALA A 712 -10.17 8.74 42.90
C ALA A 712 -11.48 8.18 42.27
N MET A 713 -11.93 7.04 42.80
CA MET A 713 -13.16 6.40 42.35
C MET A 713 -14.39 7.21 42.74
N PRO A 714 -15.37 7.42 41.86
CA PRO A 714 -16.61 8.13 42.19
C PRO A 714 -17.43 7.39 43.26
N SER A 715 -18.02 8.13 44.22
CA SER A 715 -18.82 7.58 45.29
C SER A 715 -20.28 7.24 44.87
N GLU A 716 -20.60 7.39 43.61
CA GLU A 716 -21.94 7.11 43.07
C GLU A 716 -21.84 6.39 41.71
N VAL A 717 -22.85 5.56 41.44
CA VAL A 717 -23.04 4.83 40.19
C VAL A 717 -24.44 5.09 39.66
N ASP A 718 -24.54 5.42 38.37
CA ASP A 718 -25.81 5.66 37.68
C ASP A 718 -26.19 4.47 36.81
N LEU A 719 -27.27 3.77 37.17
CA LEU A 719 -27.78 2.60 36.47
C LEU A 719 -29.06 2.87 35.67
N ARG A 720 -29.43 4.14 35.51
CA ARG A 720 -30.68 4.50 34.79
C ARG A 720 -30.55 4.16 33.32
N GLY A 721 -31.63 3.62 32.75
CA GLY A 721 -31.67 3.23 31.33
C GLY A 721 -31.05 1.88 30.98
N MET A 722 -30.45 1.17 31.96
CA MET A 722 -29.93 -0.17 31.79
C MET A 722 -31.02 -1.23 32.07
N ASP A 723 -30.91 -2.40 31.46
CA ASP A 723 -31.72 -3.53 31.83
C ASP A 723 -31.27 -4.13 33.20
N SER A 724 -32.08 -4.94 33.82
CA SER A 724 -31.79 -5.43 35.18
C SER A 724 -30.58 -6.38 35.26
N VAL A 725 -30.23 -7.07 34.16
CA VAL A 725 -29.08 -7.99 34.11
C VAL A 725 -27.81 -7.22 33.94
N GLU A 726 -27.81 -6.27 33.01
CA GLU A 726 -26.70 -5.37 32.74
C GLU A 726 -26.38 -4.50 33.97
N ALA A 727 -27.40 -3.89 34.56
CA ALA A 727 -27.27 -3.07 35.76
C ALA A 727 -26.65 -3.82 36.95
N ILE A 728 -26.98 -5.10 37.15
CA ILE A 728 -26.39 -5.91 38.22
C ILE A 728 -24.91 -6.16 37.92
N GLY A 729 -24.53 -6.46 36.67
CA GLY A 729 -23.13 -6.66 36.29
C GLY A 729 -22.28 -5.39 36.45
N VAL A 730 -22.83 -4.20 36.19
CA VAL A 730 -22.17 -2.91 36.42
C VAL A 730 -22.07 -2.63 37.93
N LEU A 731 -23.14 -2.90 38.70
CA LEU A 731 -23.17 -2.70 40.13
C LEU A 731 -22.15 -3.57 40.86
N GLU A 732 -22.03 -4.85 40.54
CA GLU A 732 -21.09 -5.78 41.19
C GLU A 732 -19.64 -5.33 40.96
N ARG A 733 -19.27 -4.98 39.76
CA ARG A 733 -17.93 -4.44 39.47
C ARG A 733 -17.66 -3.15 40.25
N TYR A 734 -18.61 -2.24 40.24
CA TYR A 734 -18.51 -0.98 40.97
C TYR A 734 -18.34 -1.20 42.49
N LEU A 735 -19.09 -2.11 43.10
CA LEU A 735 -19.00 -2.41 44.52
C LEU A 735 -17.64 -3.03 44.88
N ASP A 736 -17.09 -3.91 44.03
CA ASP A 736 -15.76 -4.48 44.22
C ASP A 736 -14.65 -3.40 44.12
N GLU A 737 -14.75 -2.46 43.20
CA GLU A 737 -13.80 -1.35 43.07
C GLU A 737 -13.95 -0.34 44.21
N ALA A 738 -15.20 -0.06 44.63
CA ALA A 738 -15.49 0.84 45.75
C ALA A 738 -14.91 0.31 47.07
N MET A 739 -15.02 -1.00 47.29
CA MET A 739 -14.41 -1.70 48.44
C MET A 739 -12.89 -1.62 48.41
N ARG A 740 -12.26 -1.92 47.27
CA ARG A 740 -10.79 -1.79 47.09
C ARG A 740 -10.30 -0.38 47.30
N SER A 741 -11.15 0.60 47.02
CA SER A 741 -10.86 2.04 47.21
C SER A 741 -11.21 2.53 48.62
N ASN A 742 -11.60 1.65 49.51
CA ASN A 742 -11.93 1.91 50.91
C ASN A 742 -13.06 2.95 51.11
N LEU A 743 -14.04 2.95 50.21
CA LEU A 743 -15.24 3.79 50.35
C LEU A 743 -16.13 3.25 51.44
N LYS A 744 -16.59 4.10 52.37
CA LYS A 744 -17.46 3.69 53.49
C LYS A 744 -18.94 3.65 53.07
N GLN A 745 -19.32 4.39 52.08
CA GLN A 745 -20.69 4.49 51.62
C GLN A 745 -20.73 4.80 50.14
N VAL A 746 -21.67 4.21 49.42
CA VAL A 746 -21.88 4.44 47.97
C VAL A 746 -23.35 4.73 47.70
N ARG A 747 -23.58 5.53 46.65
CA ARG A 747 -24.88 5.94 46.16
C ARG A 747 -25.16 5.27 44.82
N ILE A 748 -26.30 4.60 44.72
CA ILE A 748 -26.68 3.82 43.54
C ILE A 748 -27.97 4.44 42.97
N ILE A 749 -27.90 5.00 41.81
CA ILE A 749 -29.01 5.72 41.15
C ILE A 749 -29.66 4.76 40.14
N HIS A 750 -30.91 4.35 40.44
CA HIS A 750 -31.68 3.42 39.62
C HIS A 750 -32.93 4.04 39.01
N GLY A 751 -33.25 5.29 39.39
CA GLY A 751 -34.44 5.99 38.93
C GLY A 751 -35.75 5.58 39.57
N LYS A 752 -36.82 6.40 39.37
CA LYS A 752 -38.17 6.19 39.95
C LYS A 752 -39.10 5.35 39.05
N GLY A 753 -38.65 4.70 37.94
CA GLY A 753 -39.47 3.97 36.96
C GLY A 753 -40.36 2.86 37.56
N THR A 754 -40.62 1.77 36.87
CA THR A 754 -41.50 0.66 37.27
C THR A 754 -41.09 -0.06 38.57
N GLY A 755 -39.94 0.24 39.15
CA GLY A 755 -39.42 -0.36 40.37
C GLY A 755 -38.64 -1.65 40.10
N THR A 756 -38.61 -2.20 38.90
CA THR A 756 -37.93 -3.45 38.54
C THR A 756 -36.42 -3.35 38.81
N LEU A 757 -35.78 -2.26 38.37
CA LEU A 757 -34.35 -2.03 38.58
C LEU A 757 -34.01 -1.81 40.05
N ARG A 758 -34.87 -1.10 40.80
CA ARG A 758 -34.77 -0.95 42.29
C ARG A 758 -34.81 -2.30 43.00
N ALA A 759 -35.75 -3.17 42.65
CA ALA A 759 -35.87 -4.48 43.25
C ALA A 759 -34.62 -5.36 42.94
N ALA A 760 -34.12 -5.33 41.71
CA ALA A 760 -32.92 -6.05 41.30
C ALA A 760 -31.67 -5.55 42.07
N VAL A 761 -31.46 -4.24 42.17
CA VAL A 761 -30.37 -3.61 42.93
C VAL A 761 -30.44 -4.01 44.42
N GLN A 762 -31.61 -3.91 45.07
CA GLN A 762 -31.77 -4.30 46.48
C GLN A 762 -31.54 -5.80 46.70
N GLN A 763 -31.92 -6.63 45.74
CA GLN A 763 -31.67 -8.08 45.83
C GLN A 763 -30.17 -8.39 45.70
N ALA A 764 -29.44 -7.68 44.79
CA ALA A 764 -27.99 -7.82 44.64
C ALA A 764 -27.25 -7.36 45.92
N LEU A 765 -27.64 -6.22 46.48
CA LEU A 765 -27.06 -5.71 47.74
C LEU A 765 -27.26 -6.65 48.91
N ARG A 766 -28.42 -7.34 49.03
CA ARG A 766 -28.69 -8.37 50.08
C ARG A 766 -27.77 -9.58 49.95
N LYS A 767 -27.35 -9.95 48.76
CA LYS A 767 -26.48 -11.09 48.52
C LYS A 767 -24.98 -10.75 48.67
N ASN A 768 -24.64 -9.48 48.67
CA ASN A 768 -23.26 -9.06 48.73
C ASN A 768 -22.76 -9.08 50.20
N LYS A 769 -21.67 -9.81 50.44
CA LYS A 769 -21.07 -10.07 51.77
C LYS A 769 -20.44 -8.84 52.43
N TYR A 770 -20.15 -7.81 51.65
CA TYR A 770 -19.42 -6.62 52.08
C TYR A 770 -20.32 -5.44 52.39
N ILE A 771 -21.66 -5.57 52.20
CA ILE A 771 -22.64 -4.51 52.47
C ILE A 771 -23.24 -4.74 53.87
N LYS A 772 -22.96 -3.81 54.76
CA LYS A 772 -23.48 -3.83 56.15
C LYS A 772 -24.96 -3.51 56.22
N LYS A 773 -25.39 -2.50 55.54
CA LYS A 773 -26.81 -2.08 55.46
C LYS A 773 -27.00 -1.22 54.19
N PHE A 774 -28.25 -1.15 53.75
CA PHE A 774 -28.65 -0.25 52.67
C PHE A 774 -30.03 0.32 53.01
N ARG A 775 -30.30 1.54 52.48
CA ARG A 775 -31.57 2.25 52.61
C ARG A 775 -31.90 2.99 51.35
N LEU A 776 -33.18 3.39 51.18
CA LEU A 776 -33.53 4.36 50.14
C LEU A 776 -33.04 5.75 50.50
N GLY A 777 -32.83 6.59 49.49
CA GLY A 777 -32.51 7.99 49.71
C GLY A 777 -33.61 8.72 50.43
N VAL A 778 -33.26 9.72 51.22
CA VAL A 778 -34.20 10.69 51.83
C VAL A 778 -34.34 11.97 50.99
N TYR A 779 -35.18 12.86 51.39
CA TYR A 779 -35.40 14.17 50.74
C TYR A 779 -34.01 14.89 50.53
N GLY A 780 -33.69 15.22 49.31
CA GLY A 780 -32.38 15.77 48.93
C GLY A 780 -31.34 14.73 48.48
N GLU A 781 -31.51 13.41 48.68
CA GLU A 781 -30.63 12.31 48.27
C GLU A 781 -31.15 11.58 47.03
N GLY A 782 -32.28 11.98 46.44
CA GLY A 782 -32.91 11.39 45.26
C GLY A 782 -34.07 10.46 45.58
N GLU A 783 -34.52 10.39 46.87
CA GLU A 783 -35.69 9.66 47.33
C GLU A 783 -35.78 8.20 46.82
N ASP A 784 -36.96 7.79 46.33
CA ASP A 784 -37.23 6.42 45.82
C ASP A 784 -36.43 6.05 44.56
N GLY A 785 -35.71 6.97 43.95
CA GLY A 785 -34.87 6.73 42.77
C GLY A 785 -33.43 6.33 43.08
N VAL A 786 -33.04 6.32 44.35
CA VAL A 786 -31.66 6.07 44.79
C VAL A 786 -31.63 5.11 45.97
N THR A 787 -30.66 4.20 45.98
CA THR A 787 -30.32 3.35 47.12
C THR A 787 -28.93 3.68 47.64
N ILE A 788 -28.78 3.91 48.91
CA ILE A 788 -27.52 4.18 49.59
C ILE A 788 -27.08 2.90 50.30
N ALA A 789 -25.86 2.46 50.07
CA ALA A 789 -25.29 1.24 50.68
C ALA A 789 -24.03 1.60 51.47
N ASP A 790 -23.95 1.08 52.72
CA ASP A 790 -22.83 1.23 53.61
C ASP A 790 -22.03 -0.09 53.61
N PHE A 791 -20.72 -0.01 53.46
CA PHE A 791 -19.80 -1.14 53.57
C PHE A 791 -19.51 -1.47 55.05
N GLU A 792 -19.06 -2.70 55.31
CA GLU A 792 -18.61 -3.12 56.65
C GLU A 792 -17.39 -2.38 57.15
#